data_f3055565624ca8e0ec9e9abdb7b8f66c
#
_entry.id   f3055565624ca8e0ec9e9abdb7b8f66c
#
_cell.length_a   1.000
_cell.length_b   1.000
_cell.length_c   1.000
_cell.angle_alpha   90.00
_cell.angle_beta   90.00
_cell.angle_gamma   90.00
#
_symmetry.space_group_name_H-M   'P 1'
#
loop_
_entity.id
_entity.type
_entity.pdbx_description
1 polymer ?
#
loop_
_entity_poly.entity_id
_entity_poly.type
_entity_poly.pdbx_seq_one_letter_code
_entity_poly.pdbx_strand_id
1 'polypeptide(L)'
;MEELQKKYDTLVGKYNALLAENEELKSILLQHGIAYSASEISDKEPIFSPVIFPSVNFTPDEKIALFSSFFKGRTDVFARRWFSRTTGKGGYQPVCTNEWRRGVCDKKRYKCSDCPNRNLAPLTSREIYRHLEGKDEYGCDVIGLYAVTPDNKCSFLCADFDDKNCTRGYKEDVLAFTAVCRNWGIPYSIERSRSGNGAHVWIFFEEPVAAGKARKLGNAILTEAMKRNGHITFNSYDRFFPNQDRMPEGGFGNLIALPLQGRARKMGNSVFVDENFLQFKNQWAYLYNVKKLNEHDLDMLLARHRQEDFGSLATSSETKPWVLPVSQDVTQKDFNGKLKIKKSDRLYIPLNSISEKVANHLKRIAAFKNPEFYSKQAMRISTYNIPRIICRADFTDDYLALPRGCEDAVTTMLESLGVAYEMIDETNHGKPVAVAFKGKERDEQLDAINSLMPYTNGVLAATTAFGKTVTAAALIARKKVSTLVLVHSKALLLQWHERLTDFLEIEFAEPATSRKRGRKKVFSPIGCLDSTSNTLHGVIDIALMQSCFENGEVRPFVREYGMVIVDECHHVSSITFENVLRHITAHHVYGLTATPIRKDGLQPIIFMQCGPIRFSADAKTQIQKQSFLRYLVPRFTSYRSVTDNRQSFALLSQSLAESELRNTLIIEDVLNAVTAGRKPIILTGRTSHVKLLSGMLKPHIANVIQLTGEGTAKSKREVLQGLHDIPQNSPLVIVATGKYVGEGFDYPRLDTLFLALPISWKGLVAQYAGRLHRENEGKADVRIYDSVSYTHLTLPTN
;
A
#
# COMPACT_ATOMS: atom_id res chain seq x y z
N MET A 1 33.18 -7.35 20.98
CA MET A 1 34.30 -8.25 20.68
C MET A 1 33.89 -9.70 20.99
N GLU A 2 33.41 -9.99 22.19
CA GLU A 2 33.00 -11.34 22.60
C GLU A 2 31.90 -11.96 21.71
N GLU A 3 30.91 -11.18 21.31
CA GLU A 3 29.81 -11.66 20.44
C GLU A 3 30.30 -12.00 19.02
N LEU A 4 31.28 -11.25 18.52
CA LEU A 4 31.89 -11.52 17.21
C LEU A 4 32.75 -12.78 17.27
N GLN A 5 33.49 -12.96 18.37
CA GLN A 5 34.28 -14.17 18.64
C GLN A 5 33.39 -15.41 18.72
N LYS A 6 32.27 -15.31 19.43
CA LYS A 6 31.31 -16.43 19.56
C LYS A 6 30.66 -16.79 18.21
N LYS A 7 30.37 -15.81 17.37
CA LYS A 7 29.90 -16.05 15.99
C LYS A 7 30.99 -16.67 15.11
N TYR A 8 32.23 -16.23 15.26
CA TYR A 8 33.37 -16.82 14.56
C TYR A 8 33.59 -18.29 14.97
N ASP A 9 33.61 -18.56 16.28
CA ASP A 9 33.81 -19.94 16.81
C ASP A 9 32.66 -20.86 16.37
N THR A 10 31.41 -20.34 16.33
CA THR A 10 30.26 -21.09 15.81
C THR A 10 30.39 -21.36 14.30
N LEU A 11 30.92 -20.43 13.53
CA LEU A 11 31.14 -20.60 12.10
C LEU A 11 32.25 -21.59 11.82
N VAL A 12 33.34 -21.53 12.58
CA VAL A 12 34.46 -22.51 12.53
C VAL A 12 33.97 -23.91 12.89
N GLY A 13 33.11 -24.03 13.91
CA GLY A 13 32.50 -25.32 14.27
C GLY A 13 31.64 -25.89 13.13
N LYS A 14 30.81 -25.05 12.48
CA LYS A 14 30.03 -25.50 11.32
C LYS A 14 30.89 -25.85 10.11
N TYR A 15 31.93 -25.10 9.85
CA TYR A 15 32.89 -25.39 8.79
C TYR A 15 33.59 -26.75 8.99
N ASN A 16 34.07 -27.03 10.21
CA ASN A 16 34.70 -28.30 10.54
C ASN A 16 33.73 -29.48 10.46
N ALA A 17 32.46 -29.31 10.84
CA ALA A 17 31.42 -30.31 10.69
C ALA A 17 31.15 -30.61 9.20
N LEU A 18 31.05 -29.61 8.34
CA LEU A 18 30.90 -29.75 6.89
C LEU A 18 32.12 -30.42 6.24
N LEU A 19 33.32 -30.15 6.73
CA LEU A 19 34.53 -30.85 6.26
C LEU A 19 34.50 -32.36 6.61
N ALA A 20 34.08 -32.70 7.82
CA ALA A 20 33.96 -34.10 8.25
C ALA A 20 32.90 -34.83 7.42
N GLU A 21 31.73 -34.21 7.18
CA GLU A 21 30.68 -34.77 6.33
C GLU A 21 31.16 -34.96 4.88
N ASN A 22 31.92 -34.02 4.34
CA ASN A 22 32.48 -34.10 3.00
C ASN A 22 33.49 -35.26 2.86
N GLU A 23 34.31 -35.47 3.88
CA GLU A 23 35.25 -36.59 3.92
C GLU A 23 34.50 -37.93 4.04
N GLU A 24 33.46 -38.00 4.83
CA GLU A 24 32.59 -39.19 4.94
C GLU A 24 31.90 -39.50 3.60
N LEU A 25 31.33 -38.51 2.92
CA LEU A 25 30.73 -38.65 1.60
C LEU A 25 31.75 -39.14 0.55
N LYS A 26 32.97 -38.62 0.56
CA LYS A 26 34.05 -39.11 -0.32
C LYS A 26 34.42 -40.57 -0.04
N SER A 27 34.46 -40.97 1.23
CA SER A 27 34.70 -42.34 1.62
C SER A 27 33.62 -43.30 1.14
N ILE A 28 32.34 -42.87 1.23
CA ILE A 28 31.18 -43.63 0.73
C ILE A 28 31.25 -43.80 -0.80
N LEU A 29 31.56 -42.71 -1.51
CA LEU A 29 31.69 -42.75 -2.99
C LEU A 29 32.81 -43.68 -3.43
N LEU A 30 33.97 -43.69 -2.72
CA LEU A 30 35.06 -44.62 -2.99
C LEU A 30 34.66 -46.07 -2.72
N GLN A 31 33.92 -46.33 -1.62
CA GLN A 31 33.45 -47.71 -1.29
C GLN A 31 32.49 -48.24 -2.36
N HIS A 32 31.72 -47.39 -3.01
CA HIS A 32 30.81 -47.78 -4.08
C HIS A 32 31.40 -47.68 -5.49
N GLY A 33 32.73 -47.45 -5.60
CA GLY A 33 33.42 -47.41 -6.91
C GLY A 33 33.02 -46.21 -7.79
N ILE A 34 32.41 -45.19 -7.21
CA ILE A 34 32.00 -43.96 -7.92
C ILE A 34 33.20 -43.02 -7.93
N ALA A 35 33.77 -42.81 -9.10
CA ALA A 35 34.85 -41.81 -9.27
C ALA A 35 34.29 -40.41 -9.11
N TYR A 36 34.78 -39.68 -8.10
CA TYR A 36 34.54 -38.27 -7.97
C TYR A 36 35.80 -37.47 -8.30
N SER A 37 35.69 -36.40 -9.06
CA SER A 37 36.76 -35.44 -9.20
C SER A 37 36.77 -34.52 -7.97
N ALA A 38 37.75 -34.68 -7.07
CA ALA A 38 38.06 -33.66 -6.13
C ALA A 38 38.46 -32.44 -6.94
N SER A 39 37.59 -31.43 -7.02
CA SER A 39 38.01 -30.11 -7.47
C SER A 39 38.95 -29.58 -6.37
N GLU A 40 40.25 -29.80 -6.54
CA GLU A 40 41.21 -28.95 -5.87
C GLU A 40 40.77 -27.52 -6.14
N ILE A 41 40.66 -26.72 -5.08
CA ILE A 41 40.60 -25.27 -5.20
C ILE A 41 42.04 -24.88 -5.61
N SER A 42 42.43 -25.24 -6.80
CA SER A 42 43.51 -24.59 -7.50
C SER A 42 43.01 -23.19 -7.90
N ASP A 43 43.88 -22.23 -7.93
CA ASP A 43 43.74 -20.95 -8.59
C ASP A 43 43.36 -21.21 -10.08
N LYS A 44 42.08 -21.61 -10.31
CA LYS A 44 41.56 -21.75 -11.68
C LYS A 44 41.46 -20.35 -12.23
N GLU A 45 42.22 -20.13 -13.30
CA GLU A 45 42.00 -18.91 -14.10
C GLU A 45 40.52 -18.71 -14.30
N PRO A 46 40.00 -17.50 -14.13
CA PRO A 46 38.59 -17.21 -14.28
C PRO A 46 38.14 -17.67 -15.68
N ILE A 47 37.08 -18.49 -15.74
CA ILE A 47 36.49 -18.95 -16.99
C ILE A 47 35.86 -17.72 -17.66
N PHE A 48 36.39 -17.38 -18.80
CA PHE A 48 35.90 -16.27 -19.63
C PHE A 48 34.88 -16.76 -20.65
N SER A 49 34.03 -15.84 -21.12
CA SER A 49 33.16 -16.06 -22.28
C SER A 49 33.98 -16.50 -23.48
N PRO A 50 33.52 -17.50 -24.27
CA PRO A 50 34.17 -17.92 -25.51
C PRO A 50 34.05 -16.86 -26.60
N VAL A 51 33.24 -15.81 -26.43
CA VAL A 51 33.07 -14.72 -27.40
C VAL A 51 34.33 -13.84 -27.41
N ILE A 52 35.01 -13.80 -28.56
CA ILE A 52 36.24 -13.02 -28.77
C ILE A 52 35.87 -11.80 -29.61
N PHE A 53 36.17 -10.61 -29.10
CA PHE A 53 36.10 -9.37 -29.83
C PHE A 53 37.48 -9.02 -30.41
N PRO A 54 37.54 -8.34 -31.57
CA PRO A 54 38.83 -7.86 -32.10
C PRO A 54 39.60 -7.09 -31.03
N SER A 55 40.87 -7.40 -30.86
CA SER A 55 41.73 -6.74 -29.88
C SER A 55 41.98 -5.30 -30.28
N VAL A 56 41.38 -4.37 -29.57
CA VAL A 56 41.65 -2.93 -29.69
C VAL A 56 42.33 -2.51 -28.41
N ASN A 57 43.49 -1.90 -28.50
CA ASN A 57 44.20 -1.32 -27.40
C ASN A 57 43.75 0.12 -27.21
N PHE A 58 43.15 0.42 -26.10
CA PHE A 58 42.69 1.76 -25.76
C PHE A 58 43.66 2.39 -24.74
N THR A 59 44.02 3.60 -24.99
CA THR A 59 44.67 4.49 -23.99
C THR A 59 43.71 4.80 -22.83
N PRO A 60 44.16 5.27 -21.66
CA PRO A 60 43.29 5.67 -20.58
C PRO A 60 42.25 6.71 -21.01
N ASP A 61 42.62 7.71 -21.79
CA ASP A 61 41.73 8.76 -22.27
C ASP A 61 40.65 8.23 -23.23
N GLU A 62 41.03 7.33 -24.13
CA GLU A 62 40.08 6.65 -25.04
C GLU A 62 39.11 5.77 -24.25
N LYS A 63 39.53 5.09 -23.17
CA LYS A 63 38.64 4.33 -22.27
C LYS A 63 37.65 5.25 -21.59
N ILE A 64 38.09 6.42 -21.13
CA ILE A 64 37.18 7.40 -20.50
C ILE A 64 36.19 7.95 -21.50
N ALA A 65 36.65 8.28 -22.70
CA ALA A 65 35.80 8.77 -23.82
C ALA A 65 34.76 7.73 -24.20
N LEU A 66 35.17 6.47 -24.41
CA LEU A 66 34.29 5.35 -24.70
C LEU A 66 33.26 5.15 -23.60
N PHE A 67 33.70 5.06 -22.37
CA PHE A 67 32.83 4.91 -21.21
C PHE A 67 31.78 6.03 -21.12
N SER A 68 32.22 7.28 -21.26
CA SER A 68 31.34 8.45 -21.21
C SER A 68 30.35 8.50 -22.36
N SER A 69 30.65 7.84 -23.51
CA SER A 69 29.75 7.79 -24.67
C SER A 69 28.51 6.88 -24.44
N PHE A 70 28.59 5.93 -23.47
CA PHE A 70 27.52 5.02 -23.10
C PHE A 70 26.79 5.48 -21.86
N PHE A 71 27.52 5.86 -20.81
CA PHE A 71 26.96 6.18 -19.50
C PHE A 71 26.72 7.69 -19.36
N LYS A 72 25.84 8.21 -20.22
CA LYS A 72 25.42 9.62 -20.25
C LYS A 72 24.21 9.81 -19.34
N GLY A 73 24.30 10.78 -18.46
CA GLY A 73 23.20 11.24 -17.60
C GLY A 73 23.40 12.71 -17.26
N ARG A 74 23.06 13.13 -16.05
CA ARG A 74 23.35 14.48 -15.59
C ARG A 74 24.86 14.70 -15.51
N THR A 75 25.31 15.83 -16.03
CA THR A 75 26.72 16.23 -16.01
C THR A 75 26.99 17.28 -14.94
N ASP A 76 25.95 18.01 -14.51
CA ASP A 76 26.02 19.07 -13.51
C ASP A 76 26.06 18.56 -12.07
N VAL A 77 25.72 17.28 -11.86
CA VAL A 77 25.74 16.62 -10.55
C VAL A 77 25.95 15.12 -10.71
N PHE A 78 26.68 14.54 -9.81
CA PHE A 78 26.79 13.09 -9.65
C PHE A 78 26.77 12.71 -8.16
N ALA A 79 26.51 11.45 -7.86
CA ALA A 79 26.62 10.92 -6.51
C ALA A 79 27.88 10.11 -6.35
N ARG A 80 28.43 10.09 -5.16
CA ARG A 80 29.56 9.25 -4.77
C ARG A 80 29.15 8.32 -3.65
N ARG A 81 29.65 7.09 -3.67
CA ARG A 81 29.43 6.14 -2.59
C ARG A 81 30.17 6.61 -1.35
N TRP A 82 29.53 6.48 -0.20
CA TRP A 82 30.15 6.65 1.11
C TRP A 82 30.05 5.34 1.92
N PHE A 83 30.96 5.18 2.87
CA PHE A 83 30.99 4.05 3.79
C PHE A 83 31.35 4.52 5.19
N SER A 84 30.61 4.07 6.20
CA SER A 84 30.87 4.36 7.60
C SER A 84 31.58 3.17 8.26
N ARG A 85 32.81 3.35 8.67
CA ARG A 85 33.62 2.33 9.37
C ARG A 85 33.01 1.93 10.72
N THR A 86 32.33 2.86 11.40
CA THR A 86 31.73 2.65 12.72
C THR A 86 30.45 1.84 12.67
N THR A 87 29.63 2.02 11.63
CA THR A 87 28.32 1.36 11.51
C THR A 87 28.25 0.26 10.45
N GLY A 88 29.32 0.10 9.64
CA GLY A 88 29.34 -0.81 8.50
C GLY A 88 28.38 -0.43 7.36
N LYS A 89 27.63 0.67 7.48
CA LYS A 89 26.64 1.12 6.51
C LYS A 89 27.28 1.93 5.38
N GLY A 90 26.79 1.73 4.17
CA GLY A 90 27.18 2.52 3.01
C GLY A 90 25.96 2.98 2.22
N GLY A 91 26.14 4.00 1.38
CA GLY A 91 25.09 4.56 0.55
C GLY A 91 25.68 5.52 -0.48
N TYR A 92 24.83 6.22 -1.19
CA TYR A 92 25.22 7.24 -2.16
C TYR A 92 24.71 8.61 -1.73
N GLN A 93 25.51 9.64 -1.97
CA GLN A 93 25.11 11.03 -1.74
C GLN A 93 25.59 11.92 -2.89
N PRO A 94 24.84 12.98 -3.24
CA PRO A 94 25.31 13.99 -4.20
C PRO A 94 26.61 14.62 -3.74
N VAL A 95 27.55 14.80 -4.65
CA VAL A 95 28.83 15.44 -4.32
C VAL A 95 28.67 16.95 -4.28
N CYS A 96 29.04 17.54 -3.13
CA CYS A 96 28.99 18.98 -2.90
C CYS A 96 30.39 19.51 -2.60
N THR A 97 30.84 20.55 -3.29
CA THR A 97 32.16 21.15 -3.12
C THR A 97 32.31 21.88 -1.76
N ASN A 98 31.17 22.23 -1.11
CA ASN A 98 31.10 22.81 0.20
C ASN A 98 30.98 21.79 1.33
N GLU A 99 31.01 20.50 1.03
CA GLU A 99 30.86 19.44 2.02
C GLU A 99 31.95 19.51 3.09
N TRP A 100 31.54 19.51 4.38
CA TRP A 100 32.41 19.63 5.56
C TRP A 100 33.19 20.93 5.67
N ARG A 101 32.92 21.94 4.83
CA ARG A 101 33.57 23.25 4.94
C ARG A 101 33.04 23.99 6.16
N ARG A 102 33.94 24.33 7.09
CA ARG A 102 33.58 25.05 8.34
C ARG A 102 32.88 26.37 8.02
N GLY A 103 31.81 26.69 8.73
CA GLY A 103 31.03 27.92 8.56
C GLY A 103 30.09 27.93 7.34
N VAL A 104 30.16 26.93 6.45
CA VAL A 104 29.34 26.84 5.22
C VAL A 104 28.47 25.62 5.24
N CYS A 105 28.99 24.46 5.66
CA CYS A 105 28.23 23.18 5.70
C CYS A 105 27.80 22.89 7.14
N ASP A 106 26.47 22.90 7.37
CA ASP A 106 25.87 22.53 8.66
C ASP A 106 24.86 21.39 8.45
N LYS A 107 25.37 20.15 8.43
CA LYS A 107 24.55 18.93 8.29
C LYS A 107 23.67 18.63 9.51
N LYS A 108 23.89 19.30 10.66
CA LYS A 108 23.04 19.15 11.84
C LYS A 108 21.75 19.96 11.71
N ARG A 109 21.84 21.12 11.04
CA ARG A 109 20.71 22.07 10.88
C ARG A 109 19.92 21.84 9.60
N TYR A 110 20.61 21.49 8.49
CA TYR A 110 19.99 21.33 7.19
C TYR A 110 20.27 19.96 6.58
N LYS A 111 19.25 19.36 5.96
CA LYS A 111 19.45 18.24 5.03
C LYS A 111 20.12 18.78 3.76
N CYS A 112 20.93 17.95 3.09
CA CYS A 112 21.60 18.36 1.85
C CYS A 112 20.62 18.76 0.74
N SER A 113 19.39 18.22 0.74
CA SER A 113 18.32 18.63 -0.17
C SER A 113 17.91 20.09 0.00
N ASP A 114 17.92 20.59 1.22
CA ASP A 114 17.35 21.89 1.61
C ASP A 114 18.43 22.92 1.96
N CYS A 115 19.71 22.56 1.72
CA CYS A 115 20.85 23.40 2.11
C CYS A 115 20.98 24.62 1.19
N PRO A 116 20.93 25.85 1.71
CA PRO A 116 21.08 27.07 0.91
C PRO A 116 22.51 27.25 0.35
N ASN A 117 23.52 26.64 0.99
CA ASN A 117 24.92 26.72 0.60
C ASN A 117 25.37 25.53 -0.26
N ARG A 118 24.43 24.77 -0.82
CA ARG A 118 24.72 23.61 -1.64
C ARG A 118 25.38 24.04 -2.96
N ASN A 119 26.60 23.55 -3.21
CA ASN A 119 27.32 23.74 -4.44
C ASN A 119 27.73 22.38 -5.03
N LEU A 120 26.95 21.90 -6.02
CA LEU A 120 27.10 20.58 -6.59
C LEU A 120 28.31 20.50 -7.49
N ALA A 121 29.01 19.37 -7.45
CA ALA A 121 30.16 19.12 -8.30
C ALA A 121 29.73 18.48 -9.62
N PRO A 122 30.23 18.98 -10.77
CA PRO A 122 30.00 18.34 -12.07
C PRO A 122 30.74 17.00 -12.18
N LEU A 123 30.20 16.07 -12.97
CA LEU A 123 30.88 14.84 -13.32
C LEU A 123 31.97 15.12 -14.37
N THR A 124 33.24 14.93 -13.98
CA THR A 124 34.41 15.18 -14.83
C THR A 124 35.10 13.88 -15.22
N SER A 125 35.95 13.93 -16.25
CA SER A 125 36.82 12.82 -16.67
C SER A 125 37.72 12.32 -15.54
N ARG A 126 38.14 13.21 -14.63
CA ARG A 126 38.95 12.85 -13.46
C ARG A 126 38.17 11.92 -12.50
N GLU A 127 36.89 12.18 -12.28
CA GLU A 127 36.06 11.34 -11.40
C GLU A 127 35.80 9.99 -12.06
N ILE A 128 35.55 9.97 -13.38
CA ILE A 128 35.43 8.73 -14.15
C ILE A 128 36.73 7.93 -14.08
N TYR A 129 37.89 8.56 -14.26
CA TYR A 129 39.19 7.91 -14.10
C TYR A 129 39.34 7.23 -12.74
N ARG A 130 39.01 7.94 -11.63
CA ARG A 130 39.05 7.39 -10.27
C ARG A 130 38.17 6.17 -10.10
N HIS A 131 36.96 6.21 -10.65
CA HIS A 131 36.03 5.10 -10.62
C HIS A 131 36.59 3.86 -11.35
N LEU A 132 37.12 4.08 -12.55
CA LEU A 132 37.70 3.01 -13.37
C LEU A 132 39.01 2.45 -12.82
N GLU A 133 39.77 3.27 -12.09
CA GLU A 133 41.00 2.87 -11.40
C GLU A 133 40.70 2.05 -10.14
N GLY A 134 39.74 2.46 -9.33
CA GLY A 134 39.25 1.73 -8.17
C GLY A 134 40.28 1.56 -7.07
N LYS A 135 40.93 2.62 -6.64
CA LYS A 135 41.96 2.61 -5.58
C LYS A 135 41.39 2.67 -4.18
N ASP A 136 40.17 3.15 -4.00
CA ASP A 136 39.58 3.28 -2.68
C ASP A 136 39.25 1.92 -2.06
N GLU A 137 39.74 1.67 -0.87
CA GLU A 137 39.61 0.41 -0.14
C GLU A 137 38.15 0.09 0.21
N TYR A 138 37.34 1.12 0.46
CA TYR A 138 35.92 0.99 0.82
C TYR A 138 34.97 1.21 -0.36
N GLY A 139 35.54 1.44 -1.58
CA GLY A 139 34.79 1.72 -2.80
C GLY A 139 34.05 3.04 -2.74
N CYS A 140 34.62 4.05 -2.04
CA CYS A 140 34.08 5.41 -2.02
C CYS A 140 34.39 6.20 -3.31
N ASP A 141 35.06 5.58 -4.28
CA ASP A 141 35.27 6.06 -5.65
C ASP A 141 34.19 5.64 -6.63
N VAL A 142 33.21 4.82 -6.19
CA VAL A 142 32.08 4.43 -7.05
C VAL A 142 31.18 5.63 -7.34
N ILE A 143 30.95 5.86 -8.65
CA ILE A 143 30.04 6.91 -9.14
C ILE A 143 28.61 6.37 -9.18
N GLY A 144 27.69 7.17 -8.64
CA GLY A 144 26.24 7.05 -8.91
C GLY A 144 25.83 8.09 -9.92
N LEU A 145 25.32 7.65 -11.08
CA LEU A 145 24.89 8.53 -12.16
C LEU A 145 23.38 8.75 -12.08
N TYR A 146 22.94 10.01 -12.19
CA TYR A 146 21.54 10.34 -12.34
C TYR A 146 21.13 10.23 -13.81
N ALA A 147 20.26 9.26 -14.10
CA ALA A 147 19.95 8.86 -15.48
C ALA A 147 19.08 9.88 -16.23
N VAL A 148 18.23 10.66 -15.53
CA VAL A 148 17.30 11.63 -16.14
C VAL A 148 17.95 13.01 -16.19
N THR A 149 18.00 13.60 -17.37
CA THR A 149 18.49 14.97 -17.61
C THR A 149 17.40 16.02 -17.29
N PRO A 150 17.72 17.32 -17.11
CA PRO A 150 16.75 18.35 -16.81
C PRO A 150 15.61 18.49 -17.82
N ASP A 151 15.84 18.13 -19.10
CA ASP A 151 14.85 18.08 -20.18
C ASP A 151 14.05 16.77 -20.23
N ASN A 152 14.12 15.94 -19.17
CA ASN A 152 13.42 14.66 -19.02
C ASN A 152 13.80 13.58 -20.06
N LYS A 153 15.04 13.60 -20.54
CA LYS A 153 15.60 12.59 -21.44
C LYS A 153 16.55 11.65 -20.71
N CYS A 154 16.85 10.51 -21.33
CA CYS A 154 17.85 9.56 -20.87
C CYS A 154 18.58 8.94 -22.07
N SER A 155 19.85 8.54 -21.88
CA SER A 155 20.67 7.91 -22.92
C SER A 155 20.73 6.38 -22.82
N PHE A 156 20.10 5.82 -21.80
CA PHE A 156 19.98 4.37 -21.59
C PHE A 156 18.74 4.04 -20.79
N LEU A 157 18.31 2.80 -20.95
CA LEU A 157 17.41 2.11 -20.02
C LEU A 157 18.22 0.99 -19.36
N CYS A 158 18.15 0.90 -18.06
CA CYS A 158 18.76 -0.19 -17.30
C CYS A 158 17.70 -0.87 -16.42
N ALA A 159 17.62 -2.20 -16.50
CA ALA A 159 16.83 -3.02 -15.59
C ALA A 159 17.76 -3.65 -14.55
N ASP A 160 17.41 -3.53 -13.26
CA ASP A 160 18.16 -4.05 -12.13
C ASP A 160 17.49 -5.32 -11.57
N PHE A 161 18.23 -6.42 -11.54
CA PHE A 161 17.81 -7.72 -11.04
C PHE A 161 18.67 -8.10 -9.84
N ASP A 162 18.17 -7.85 -8.64
CA ASP A 162 18.83 -8.17 -7.38
C ASP A 162 18.14 -9.35 -6.69
N ASP A 163 18.91 -10.29 -6.18
CA ASP A 163 18.45 -11.35 -5.29
C ASP A 163 18.72 -11.00 -3.82
N LYS A 164 17.87 -10.16 -3.24
CA LYS A 164 18.00 -9.75 -1.84
C LYS A 164 17.63 -10.83 -0.85
N ASN A 165 16.84 -11.82 -1.26
CA ASN A 165 16.29 -12.85 -0.38
C ASN A 165 16.87 -14.26 -0.63
N CYS A 166 17.83 -14.40 -1.52
CA CYS A 166 18.56 -15.66 -1.84
C CYS A 166 17.68 -16.89 -2.08
N THR A 167 16.44 -16.70 -2.53
CA THR A 167 15.48 -17.81 -2.62
C THR A 167 15.51 -18.53 -3.96
N ARG A 168 15.92 -17.88 -5.06
CA ARG A 168 15.80 -18.49 -6.39
C ARG A 168 16.86 -18.07 -7.43
N GLY A 169 17.59 -17.01 -7.19
CA GLY A 169 18.58 -16.45 -8.09
C GLY A 169 18.00 -15.53 -9.16
N TYR A 170 18.73 -14.43 -9.43
CA TYR A 170 18.37 -13.38 -10.39
C TYR A 170 18.58 -13.79 -11.87
N LYS A 171 19.31 -14.88 -12.10
CA LYS A 171 19.77 -15.28 -13.45
C LYS A 171 18.63 -15.62 -14.39
N GLU A 172 17.64 -16.36 -13.91
CA GLU A 172 16.46 -16.73 -14.69
C GLU A 172 15.65 -15.51 -15.11
N ASP A 173 15.50 -14.54 -14.24
CA ASP A 173 14.79 -13.29 -14.53
C ASP A 173 15.52 -12.48 -15.61
N VAL A 174 16.85 -12.39 -15.52
CA VAL A 174 17.70 -11.76 -16.54
C VAL A 174 17.54 -12.46 -17.88
N LEU A 175 17.61 -13.80 -17.90
CA LEU A 175 17.47 -14.56 -19.14
C LEU A 175 16.08 -14.45 -19.76
N ALA A 176 15.04 -14.41 -18.97
CA ALA A 176 13.68 -14.16 -19.45
C ALA A 176 13.55 -12.76 -20.09
N PHE A 177 14.12 -11.74 -19.46
CA PHE A 177 14.13 -10.37 -19.99
C PHE A 177 14.93 -10.26 -21.29
N THR A 178 16.13 -10.82 -21.32
CA THR A 178 17.02 -10.76 -22.50
C THR A 178 16.52 -11.62 -23.65
N ALA A 179 15.82 -12.72 -23.39
CA ALA A 179 15.15 -13.50 -24.42
C ALA A 179 14.08 -12.68 -25.16
N VAL A 180 13.36 -11.80 -24.48
CA VAL A 180 12.42 -10.86 -25.13
C VAL A 180 13.18 -9.84 -25.96
N CYS A 181 14.25 -9.25 -25.41
CA CYS A 181 15.08 -8.30 -26.14
C CYS A 181 15.59 -8.92 -27.45
N ARG A 182 16.10 -10.15 -27.39
CA ARG A 182 16.59 -10.89 -28.57
C ARG A 182 15.48 -11.11 -29.61
N ASN A 183 14.31 -11.57 -29.18
CA ASN A 183 13.16 -11.81 -30.05
C ASN A 183 12.63 -10.54 -30.72
N TRP A 184 12.76 -9.41 -30.06
CA TRP A 184 12.32 -8.11 -30.60
C TRP A 184 13.44 -7.36 -31.33
N GLY A 185 14.66 -7.93 -31.44
CA GLY A 185 15.80 -7.30 -32.11
C GLY A 185 16.37 -6.12 -31.32
N ILE A 186 16.15 -6.03 -30.00
CA ILE A 186 16.65 -4.95 -29.17
C ILE A 186 18.07 -5.28 -28.72
N PRO A 187 19.07 -4.42 -28.98
CA PRO A 187 20.41 -4.58 -28.48
C PRO A 187 20.43 -4.41 -26.95
N TYR A 188 21.12 -5.30 -26.24
CA TYR A 188 21.25 -5.28 -24.79
C TYR A 188 22.64 -5.70 -24.33
N SER A 189 22.96 -5.37 -23.09
CA SER A 189 24.21 -5.79 -22.42
C SER A 189 23.90 -6.22 -21.01
N ILE A 190 24.44 -7.37 -20.57
CA ILE A 190 24.30 -7.88 -19.21
C ILE A 190 25.53 -7.48 -18.41
N GLU A 191 25.36 -6.85 -17.28
CA GLU A 191 26.42 -6.55 -16.32
C GLU A 191 26.18 -7.30 -15.02
N ARG A 192 27.19 -8.00 -14.51
CA ARG A 192 27.16 -8.52 -13.15
C ARG A 192 27.31 -7.35 -12.18
N SER A 193 26.40 -7.21 -11.23
CA SER A 193 26.40 -6.10 -10.29
C SER A 193 27.68 -6.05 -9.47
N ARG A 194 27.96 -4.91 -8.86
CA ARG A 194 29.15 -4.71 -8.03
C ARG A 194 29.21 -5.67 -6.82
N SER A 195 28.08 -6.08 -6.27
CA SER A 195 27.99 -7.03 -5.17
C SER A 195 28.22 -8.48 -5.59
N GLY A 196 28.07 -8.79 -6.89
CA GLY A 196 28.06 -10.13 -7.43
C GLY A 196 26.73 -10.87 -7.31
N ASN A 197 25.79 -10.38 -6.50
CA ASN A 197 24.51 -11.01 -6.18
C ASN A 197 23.33 -10.46 -6.99
N GLY A 198 23.58 -9.92 -8.18
CA GLY A 198 22.59 -9.37 -9.07
C GLY A 198 23.19 -9.04 -10.42
N ALA A 199 22.37 -8.59 -11.34
CA ALA A 199 22.78 -8.11 -12.64
C ALA A 199 21.94 -6.91 -13.10
N HIS A 200 22.57 -6.10 -13.94
CA HIS A 200 21.92 -5.03 -14.66
C HIS A 200 21.82 -5.41 -16.14
N VAL A 201 20.65 -5.19 -16.75
CA VAL A 201 20.49 -5.30 -18.21
C VAL A 201 20.37 -3.90 -18.80
N TRP A 202 21.34 -3.53 -19.61
CA TRP A 202 21.47 -2.21 -20.22
C TRP A 202 21.00 -2.22 -21.66
N ILE A 203 20.19 -1.22 -22.03
CA ILE A 203 19.80 -0.87 -23.41
C ILE A 203 20.23 0.57 -23.63
N PHE A 204 21.17 0.79 -24.54
CA PHE A 204 21.72 2.11 -24.82
C PHE A 204 21.05 2.73 -26.03
N PHE A 205 20.82 4.03 -26.00
CA PHE A 205 20.24 4.79 -27.11
C PHE A 205 21.32 5.56 -27.86
N GLU A 206 21.16 5.68 -29.17
CA GLU A 206 22.07 6.48 -30.00
C GLU A 206 22.04 7.94 -29.60
N GLU A 207 20.82 8.50 -29.53
CA GLU A 207 20.53 9.85 -29.05
C GLU A 207 19.67 9.78 -27.75
N PRO A 208 19.74 10.81 -26.92
CA PRO A 208 18.90 10.85 -25.72
C PRO A 208 17.42 10.86 -26.06
N VAL A 209 16.65 9.90 -25.53
CA VAL A 209 15.21 9.75 -25.73
C VAL A 209 14.42 10.20 -24.51
N ALA A 210 13.13 10.51 -24.66
CA ALA A 210 12.27 10.82 -23.52
C ALA A 210 12.25 9.65 -22.51
N ALA A 211 12.51 9.94 -21.23
CA ALA A 211 12.56 8.93 -20.15
C ALA A 211 11.26 8.09 -20.08
N GLY A 212 10.10 8.71 -20.35
CA GLY A 212 8.83 8.02 -20.43
C GLY A 212 8.75 6.99 -21.57
N LYS A 213 9.37 7.27 -22.76
CA LYS A 213 9.45 6.30 -23.86
C LYS A 213 10.34 5.11 -23.48
N ALA A 214 11.54 5.38 -22.95
CA ALA A 214 12.46 4.33 -22.50
C ALA A 214 11.80 3.41 -21.47
N ARG A 215 11.09 3.97 -20.49
CA ARG A 215 10.37 3.19 -19.50
C ARG A 215 9.19 2.39 -20.05
N LYS A 216 8.46 2.94 -21.02
CA LYS A 216 7.41 2.19 -21.72
C LYS A 216 7.99 0.95 -22.39
N LEU A 217 9.16 1.06 -23.03
CA LEU A 217 9.87 -0.08 -23.60
C LEU A 217 10.23 -1.10 -22.51
N GLY A 218 10.87 -0.68 -21.42
CA GLY A 218 11.22 -1.57 -20.32
C GLY A 218 10.02 -2.31 -19.74
N ASN A 219 8.91 -1.59 -19.54
CA ASN A 219 7.66 -2.19 -19.08
C ASN A 219 7.11 -3.21 -20.09
N ALA A 220 7.21 -2.92 -21.42
CA ALA A 220 6.77 -3.85 -22.45
C ALA A 220 7.58 -5.15 -22.42
N ILE A 221 8.91 -5.02 -22.36
CA ILE A 221 9.82 -6.17 -22.27
C ILE A 221 9.53 -6.98 -21.03
N LEU A 222 9.38 -6.32 -19.87
CA LEU A 222 9.14 -7.00 -18.60
C LEU A 222 7.79 -7.73 -18.58
N THR A 223 6.74 -7.11 -19.12
CA THR A 223 5.42 -7.74 -19.25
C THR A 223 5.48 -9.01 -20.09
N GLU A 224 6.22 -8.97 -21.21
CA GLU A 224 6.39 -10.16 -22.06
C GLU A 224 7.29 -11.21 -21.38
N ALA A 225 8.33 -10.78 -20.66
CA ALA A 225 9.20 -11.68 -19.90
C ALA A 225 8.43 -12.39 -18.79
N MET A 226 7.51 -11.71 -18.12
CA MET A 226 6.63 -12.31 -17.11
C MET A 226 5.73 -13.42 -17.68
N LYS A 227 5.38 -13.37 -18.96
CA LYS A 227 4.64 -14.47 -19.62
C LYS A 227 5.48 -15.73 -19.78
N ARG A 228 6.80 -15.61 -19.73
CA ARG A 228 7.78 -16.72 -19.87
C ARG A 228 8.30 -17.20 -18.53
N ASN A 229 8.37 -16.32 -17.55
CA ASN A 229 8.80 -16.61 -16.20
C ASN A 229 7.81 -16.00 -15.20
N GLY A 230 6.89 -16.83 -14.70
CA GLY A 230 5.83 -16.43 -13.77
C GLY A 230 6.33 -15.97 -12.41
N HIS A 231 7.59 -16.20 -12.08
CA HIS A 231 8.18 -15.77 -10.82
C HIS A 231 8.68 -14.33 -10.82
N ILE A 232 8.81 -13.69 -11.98
CA ILE A 232 9.07 -12.26 -12.06
C ILE A 232 7.93 -11.53 -11.37
N THR A 233 8.26 -10.74 -10.35
CA THR A 233 7.27 -10.01 -9.55
C THR A 233 7.01 -8.60 -10.10
N PHE A 234 5.87 -8.01 -9.73
CA PHE A 234 5.58 -6.62 -10.08
C PHE A 234 6.58 -5.61 -9.48
N ASN A 235 7.31 -5.98 -8.43
CA ASN A 235 8.39 -5.16 -7.88
C ASN A 235 9.52 -4.89 -8.87
N SER A 236 9.68 -5.75 -9.89
CA SER A 236 10.67 -5.54 -10.95
C SER A 236 10.36 -4.32 -11.82
N TYR A 237 9.10 -3.85 -11.88
CA TYR A 237 8.75 -2.60 -12.57
C TYR A 237 9.31 -1.33 -11.91
N ASP A 238 9.67 -1.41 -10.64
CA ASP A 238 10.25 -0.29 -9.88
C ASP A 238 11.78 -0.23 -9.99
N ARG A 239 12.39 -1.24 -10.64
CA ARG A 239 13.83 -1.40 -10.76
C ARG A 239 14.38 -0.97 -12.13
N PHE A 240 13.74 -0.02 -12.75
CA PHE A 240 14.27 0.61 -13.96
C PHE A 240 15.03 1.90 -13.67
N PHE A 241 16.08 2.14 -14.45
CA PHE A 241 16.78 3.41 -14.52
C PHE A 241 16.70 3.95 -15.95
N PRO A 242 15.93 5.03 -16.20
CA PRO A 242 15.20 5.84 -15.20
C PRO A 242 13.94 5.14 -14.63
N ASN A 243 13.62 5.42 -13.34
CA ASN A 243 12.38 4.95 -12.74
C ASN A 243 11.24 5.97 -12.84
N GLN A 244 11.48 7.15 -13.36
CA GLN A 244 10.53 8.25 -13.48
C GLN A 244 10.45 8.76 -14.92
N ASP A 245 9.28 9.23 -15.33
CA ASP A 245 9.08 9.83 -16.65
C ASP A 245 9.59 11.26 -16.74
N ARG A 246 9.60 11.94 -15.60
CA ARG A 246 10.02 13.33 -15.45
C ARG A 246 10.85 13.50 -14.18
N MET A 247 11.79 14.43 -14.25
CA MET A 247 12.60 14.77 -13.09
C MET A 247 11.77 15.44 -12.00
N PRO A 248 11.94 15.05 -10.70
CA PRO A 248 11.28 15.74 -9.60
C PRO A 248 11.73 17.20 -9.48
N GLU A 249 10.82 18.10 -9.10
CA GLU A 249 11.17 19.49 -8.80
C GLU A 249 12.15 19.56 -7.61
N GLY A 250 13.26 20.26 -7.80
CA GLY A 250 14.32 20.39 -6.77
C GLY A 250 15.09 19.10 -6.45
N GLY A 251 14.76 17.97 -7.12
CA GLY A 251 15.41 16.69 -6.95
C GLY A 251 16.36 16.33 -8.09
N PHE A 252 17.02 15.18 -7.98
CA PHE A 252 17.95 14.67 -8.98
C PHE A 252 17.43 13.43 -9.73
N GLY A 253 16.28 12.87 -9.32
CA GLY A 253 15.82 11.56 -9.77
C GLY A 253 16.56 10.41 -9.07
N ASN A 254 16.39 9.21 -9.60
CA ASN A 254 17.11 8.04 -9.10
C ASN A 254 18.49 7.93 -9.77
N LEU A 255 19.42 7.36 -9.00
CA LEU A 255 20.78 7.12 -9.47
C LEU A 255 21.05 5.62 -9.64
N ILE A 256 21.93 5.30 -10.59
CA ILE A 256 22.49 3.96 -10.76
C ILE A 256 24.01 4.01 -10.54
N ALA A 257 24.56 2.98 -9.89
CA ALA A 257 26.00 2.81 -9.77
C ALA A 257 26.57 2.42 -11.14
N LEU A 258 27.60 3.12 -11.58
CA LEU A 258 28.23 2.85 -12.86
C LEU A 258 29.03 1.54 -12.84
N PRO A 259 29.08 0.80 -13.98
CA PRO A 259 29.86 -0.45 -14.11
C PRO A 259 31.36 -0.20 -14.27
N LEU A 260 32.12 -1.28 -14.36
CA LEU A 260 33.55 -1.32 -14.59
C LEU A 260 34.41 -0.65 -13.51
N GLN A 261 33.89 -0.47 -12.28
CA GLN A 261 34.64 0.02 -11.14
C GLN A 261 35.89 -0.85 -10.90
N GLY A 262 37.05 -0.23 -10.82
CA GLY A 262 38.35 -0.93 -10.91
C GLY A 262 38.56 -2.04 -9.89
N ARG A 263 38.18 -1.84 -8.61
CA ARG A 263 38.35 -2.86 -7.56
C ARG A 263 37.36 -4.01 -7.75
N ALA A 264 36.08 -3.72 -7.98
CA ALA A 264 35.06 -4.74 -8.19
C ALA A 264 35.36 -5.57 -9.44
N ARG A 265 35.86 -4.95 -10.51
CA ARG A 265 36.29 -5.59 -11.73
C ARG A 265 37.41 -6.62 -11.51
N LYS A 266 38.39 -6.32 -10.67
CA LYS A 266 39.45 -7.27 -10.31
C LYS A 266 38.91 -8.54 -9.61
N MET A 267 37.75 -8.43 -8.95
CA MET A 267 37.05 -9.53 -8.31
C MET A 267 36.01 -10.22 -9.22
N GLY A 268 35.98 -9.87 -10.50
CA GLY A 268 35.02 -10.40 -11.47
C GLY A 268 33.61 -9.84 -11.33
N ASN A 269 33.42 -8.74 -10.58
CA ASN A 269 32.16 -8.02 -10.41
C ASN A 269 32.18 -6.67 -11.13
N SER A 270 31.02 -6.05 -11.29
CA SER A 270 30.88 -4.79 -12.06
C SER A 270 31.43 -4.93 -13.48
N VAL A 271 31.20 -6.06 -14.12
CA VAL A 271 31.72 -6.45 -15.45
C VAL A 271 30.60 -6.91 -16.36
N PHE A 272 30.77 -6.68 -17.66
CA PHE A 272 29.87 -7.24 -18.66
C PHE A 272 30.12 -8.74 -18.82
N VAL A 273 29.03 -9.48 -18.94
CA VAL A 273 29.00 -10.93 -19.03
C VAL A 273 28.12 -11.38 -20.20
N ASP A 274 28.33 -12.62 -20.66
CA ASP A 274 27.44 -13.26 -21.64
C ASP A 274 26.18 -13.86 -20.93
N GLU A 275 25.34 -14.54 -21.69
CA GLU A 275 24.11 -15.17 -21.19
C GLU A 275 24.38 -16.36 -20.26
N ASN A 276 25.59 -16.92 -20.27
CA ASN A 276 26.05 -17.92 -19.31
C ASN A 276 26.65 -17.28 -18.05
N PHE A 277 26.56 -15.95 -17.94
CA PHE A 277 27.16 -15.13 -16.90
C PHE A 277 28.69 -15.27 -16.81
N LEU A 278 29.36 -15.60 -17.93
CA LEU A 278 30.81 -15.60 -18.04
C LEU A 278 31.29 -14.22 -18.48
N GLN A 279 32.30 -13.68 -17.79
CA GLN A 279 32.83 -12.35 -18.09
C GLN A 279 33.61 -12.34 -19.42
N PHE A 280 33.48 -11.27 -20.19
CA PHE A 280 34.28 -11.07 -21.38
C PHE A 280 35.73 -10.77 -21.00
N LYS A 281 36.69 -11.41 -21.69
CA LYS A 281 38.11 -11.25 -21.39
C LYS A 281 38.56 -9.79 -21.57
N ASN A 282 38.09 -9.13 -22.61
CA ASN A 282 38.36 -7.70 -22.87
C ASN A 282 37.06 -6.89 -22.77
N GLN A 283 36.80 -6.28 -21.62
CA GLN A 283 35.62 -5.47 -21.38
C GLN A 283 35.51 -4.22 -22.26
N TRP A 284 36.65 -3.65 -22.64
CA TRP A 284 36.70 -2.47 -23.50
C TRP A 284 36.41 -2.79 -24.95
N ALA A 285 36.97 -3.90 -25.46
CA ALA A 285 36.63 -4.40 -26.79
C ALA A 285 35.13 -4.78 -26.87
N TYR A 286 34.58 -5.40 -25.81
CA TYR A 286 33.15 -5.63 -25.72
C TYR A 286 32.36 -4.32 -25.87
N LEU A 287 32.61 -3.35 -24.96
CA LEU A 287 31.87 -2.10 -24.92
C LEU A 287 31.93 -1.32 -26.23
N TYR A 288 33.09 -1.36 -26.92
CA TYR A 288 33.26 -0.73 -28.23
C TYR A 288 32.34 -1.33 -29.30
N ASN A 289 32.04 -2.63 -29.23
CA ASN A 289 31.17 -3.34 -30.15
C ASN A 289 29.68 -3.35 -29.75
N VAL A 290 29.32 -2.76 -28.61
CA VAL A 290 27.91 -2.68 -28.17
C VAL A 290 27.11 -1.80 -29.11
N LYS A 291 26.02 -2.35 -29.63
CA LYS A 291 25.06 -1.62 -30.49
C LYS A 291 24.13 -0.78 -29.61
N LYS A 292 23.68 0.33 -30.18
CA LYS A 292 22.70 1.23 -29.57
C LYS A 292 21.40 1.18 -30.35
N LEU A 293 20.29 1.45 -29.69
CA LEU A 293 18.95 1.53 -30.27
C LEU A 293 18.69 2.98 -30.69
N ASN A 294 18.27 3.21 -31.93
CA ASN A 294 17.88 4.54 -32.37
C ASN A 294 16.42 4.86 -31.99
N GLU A 295 16.04 6.15 -32.00
CA GLU A 295 14.70 6.58 -31.58
C GLU A 295 13.59 6.08 -32.51
N HIS A 296 13.88 5.94 -33.84
CA HIS A 296 12.92 5.43 -34.81
C HIS A 296 12.53 3.96 -34.46
N ASP A 297 13.52 3.10 -34.26
CA ASP A 297 13.29 1.70 -33.90
C ASP A 297 12.58 1.59 -32.54
N LEU A 298 12.90 2.47 -31.59
CA LEU A 298 12.18 2.57 -30.31
C LEU A 298 10.68 2.87 -30.53
N ASP A 299 10.36 3.84 -31.40
CA ASP A 299 8.97 4.20 -31.69
C ASP A 299 8.23 3.06 -32.41
N MET A 300 8.90 2.37 -33.33
CA MET A 300 8.35 1.19 -34.01
C MET A 300 8.08 0.04 -33.03
N LEU A 301 8.99 -0.22 -32.10
CA LEU A 301 8.82 -1.22 -31.06
C LEU A 301 7.65 -0.88 -30.14
N LEU A 302 7.52 0.38 -29.73
CA LEU A 302 6.41 0.85 -28.89
C LEU A 302 5.06 0.79 -29.63
N ALA A 303 5.04 1.05 -30.94
CA ALA A 303 3.83 0.93 -31.74
C ALA A 303 3.41 -0.53 -31.94
N ARG A 304 4.37 -1.43 -32.19
CA ARG A 304 4.14 -2.86 -32.42
C ARG A 304 3.74 -3.61 -31.15
N HIS A 305 4.36 -3.25 -30.03
CA HIS A 305 4.12 -3.87 -28.72
C HIS A 305 3.36 -2.89 -27.80
N ARG A 306 2.23 -2.34 -28.32
CA ARG A 306 1.34 -1.51 -27.52
C ARG A 306 0.96 -2.27 -26.27
N GLN A 307 1.46 -1.79 -25.14
CA GLN A 307 0.98 -2.29 -23.86
C GLN A 307 -0.46 -1.89 -23.63
N GLU A 308 -1.24 -2.87 -23.29
CA GLU A 308 -2.39 -2.65 -22.43
C GLU A 308 -1.91 -1.90 -21.20
N ASP A 309 -2.45 -0.72 -21.04
CA ASP A 309 -2.14 0.07 -19.85
C ASP A 309 -2.46 -0.81 -18.63
N PHE A 310 -1.54 -0.97 -17.67
CA PHE A 310 -1.78 -1.66 -16.39
C PHE A 310 -3.00 -1.08 -15.63
N GLY A 311 -3.77 -0.22 -16.25
CA GLY A 311 -4.93 0.46 -15.76
C GLY A 311 -6.27 -0.15 -16.11
N SER A 312 -6.32 -1.22 -16.89
CA SER A 312 -7.54 -1.99 -17.12
C SER A 312 -7.78 -3.09 -16.07
N LEU A 313 -7.04 -3.09 -14.99
CA LEU A 313 -7.51 -3.73 -13.76
C LEU A 313 -8.79 -3.01 -13.35
N ALA A 314 -9.91 -3.69 -13.51
CA ALA A 314 -11.25 -3.18 -13.41
C ALA A 314 -11.45 -2.17 -12.27
N THR A 315 -11.32 -0.90 -12.57
CA THR A 315 -12.11 0.10 -11.88
C THR A 315 -13.51 -0.05 -12.44
N SER A 316 -14.34 -0.69 -11.63
CA SER A 316 -15.79 -0.75 -11.71
C SER A 316 -16.49 0.13 -12.76
N SER A 317 -17.35 -0.51 -13.58
CA SER A 317 -18.64 0.01 -13.99
C SER A 317 -18.74 1.19 -14.95
N GLU A 318 -17.80 1.39 -15.87
CA GLU A 318 -18.15 1.98 -17.14
C GLU A 318 -17.47 1.18 -18.25
N THR A 319 -18.02 0.03 -18.59
CA THR A 319 -17.75 -0.64 -19.86
C THR A 319 -18.26 0.29 -20.96
N LYS A 320 -17.40 1.13 -21.45
CA LYS A 320 -17.66 1.91 -22.66
C LYS A 320 -17.74 0.91 -23.81
N PRO A 321 -18.88 0.74 -24.50
CA PRO A 321 -19.07 -0.30 -25.52
C PRO A 321 -18.07 -0.22 -26.69
N TRP A 322 -17.34 0.90 -26.78
CA TRP A 322 -16.34 1.15 -27.81
C TRP A 322 -14.89 0.86 -27.35
N VAL A 323 -14.69 0.42 -26.13
CA VAL A 323 -13.41 -0.12 -25.68
C VAL A 323 -13.41 -1.60 -26.03
N LEU A 324 -12.67 -1.98 -27.05
CA LEU A 324 -12.47 -3.37 -27.40
C LEU A 324 -11.99 -4.14 -26.16
N PRO A 325 -12.64 -5.27 -25.82
CA PRO A 325 -12.15 -6.10 -24.75
C PRO A 325 -10.71 -6.50 -25.07
N VAL A 326 -9.86 -6.34 -24.08
CA VAL A 326 -8.47 -6.78 -24.13
C VAL A 326 -8.45 -8.25 -24.54
N SER A 327 -7.75 -8.60 -25.59
CA SER A 327 -7.62 -9.98 -26.04
C SER A 327 -7.05 -10.80 -24.89
N GLN A 328 -7.83 -11.77 -24.40
CA GLN A 328 -7.35 -12.68 -23.37
C GLN A 328 -6.30 -13.57 -24.00
N ASP A 329 -5.02 -13.31 -23.75
CA ASP A 329 -3.91 -14.17 -24.19
C ASP A 329 -3.97 -15.58 -23.57
N VAL A 330 -4.88 -15.79 -22.61
CA VAL A 330 -5.09 -17.04 -21.87
C VAL A 330 -6.22 -17.84 -22.50
N THR A 331 -5.99 -19.12 -22.73
CA THR A 331 -6.93 -20.07 -23.32
C THR A 331 -7.07 -21.31 -22.43
N GLN A 332 -8.09 -22.15 -22.67
CA GLN A 332 -8.27 -23.40 -21.97
C GLN A 332 -7.03 -24.32 -22.04
N LYS A 333 -6.24 -24.23 -23.13
CA LYS A 333 -5.00 -25.03 -23.32
C LYS A 333 -3.87 -24.67 -22.35
N ASP A 334 -3.98 -23.52 -21.69
CA ASP A 334 -3.01 -23.05 -20.71
C ASP A 334 -3.22 -23.68 -19.31
N PHE A 335 -4.21 -24.61 -19.19
CA PHE A 335 -4.52 -25.35 -17.97
C PHE A 335 -4.31 -26.85 -18.16
N ASN A 336 -3.77 -27.51 -17.15
CA ASN A 336 -3.51 -28.95 -17.13
C ASN A 336 -4.64 -29.69 -16.39
N GLY A 337 -5.66 -30.14 -17.14
CA GLY A 337 -6.77 -30.94 -16.58
C GLY A 337 -7.77 -30.11 -15.76
N LYS A 338 -8.48 -30.76 -14.83
CA LYS A 338 -9.44 -30.12 -13.92
C LYS A 338 -8.68 -29.38 -12.82
N LEU A 339 -8.91 -28.05 -12.70
CA LEU A 339 -8.22 -27.21 -11.72
C LEU A 339 -8.82 -27.43 -10.32
N LYS A 340 -8.01 -27.81 -9.34
CA LYS A 340 -8.42 -27.96 -7.92
C LYS A 340 -7.95 -26.77 -7.12
N ILE A 341 -8.86 -25.86 -6.80
CA ILE A 341 -8.58 -24.64 -6.03
C ILE A 341 -8.93 -24.90 -4.57
N LYS A 342 -7.97 -24.71 -3.66
CA LYS A 342 -8.23 -24.79 -2.22
C LYS A 342 -8.61 -23.41 -1.71
N LYS A 343 -9.72 -23.33 -0.98
CA LYS A 343 -10.21 -22.12 -0.33
C LYS A 343 -10.03 -22.24 1.17
N SER A 344 -9.24 -21.35 1.77
CA SER A 344 -9.01 -21.26 3.21
C SER A 344 -8.94 -19.77 3.62
N ASP A 345 -7.87 -19.33 4.24
CA ASP A 345 -7.58 -17.91 4.45
C ASP A 345 -7.40 -17.14 3.14
N ARG A 346 -6.99 -17.86 2.09
CA ARG A 346 -6.84 -17.40 0.70
C ARG A 346 -7.35 -18.45 -0.28
N LEU A 347 -7.23 -18.12 -1.57
CA LEU A 347 -7.43 -19.06 -2.68
C LEU A 347 -6.07 -19.60 -3.11
N TYR A 348 -5.85 -20.88 -2.99
CA TYR A 348 -4.62 -21.56 -3.35
C TYR A 348 -4.79 -22.32 -4.65
N ILE A 349 -4.11 -21.87 -5.69
CA ILE A 349 -4.18 -22.38 -7.05
C ILE A 349 -2.88 -23.14 -7.33
N PRO A 350 -2.93 -24.45 -7.64
CA PRO A 350 -1.72 -25.25 -7.82
C PRO A 350 -0.95 -24.83 -9.07
N LEU A 351 0.33 -24.55 -8.93
CA LEU A 351 1.20 -24.06 -10.01
C LEU A 351 1.42 -25.11 -11.11
N ASN A 352 1.43 -26.37 -10.76
CA ASN A 352 1.57 -27.48 -11.73
C ASN A 352 0.36 -27.66 -12.67
N SER A 353 -0.78 -27.07 -12.32
CA SER A 353 -2.02 -27.15 -13.10
C SER A 353 -2.26 -25.96 -14.02
N ILE A 354 -1.39 -24.96 -14.00
CA ILE A 354 -1.53 -23.73 -14.75
C ILE A 354 -0.23 -23.33 -15.45
N SER A 355 -0.35 -22.72 -16.62
CA SER A 355 0.81 -22.12 -17.29
C SER A 355 1.23 -20.80 -16.61
N GLU A 356 2.43 -20.36 -16.89
CA GLU A 356 2.94 -19.08 -16.37
C GLU A 356 2.12 -17.89 -16.85
N LYS A 357 1.52 -17.98 -18.04
CA LYS A 357 0.56 -16.97 -18.53
C LYS A 357 -0.66 -16.85 -17.62
N VAL A 358 -1.23 -18.00 -17.23
CA VAL A 358 -2.36 -18.05 -16.29
C VAL A 358 -1.96 -17.48 -14.95
N ALA A 359 -0.81 -17.91 -14.41
CA ALA A 359 -0.31 -17.40 -13.13
C ALA A 359 -0.15 -15.86 -13.15
N ASN A 360 0.35 -15.29 -14.24
CA ASN A 360 0.47 -13.86 -14.41
C ASN A 360 -0.88 -13.16 -14.54
N HIS A 361 -1.84 -13.77 -15.24
CA HIS A 361 -3.20 -13.22 -15.33
C HIS A 361 -3.88 -13.21 -13.97
N LEU A 362 -3.79 -14.30 -13.23
CA LEU A 362 -4.32 -14.43 -11.86
C LEU A 362 -3.67 -13.42 -10.89
N LYS A 363 -2.35 -13.21 -10.96
CA LYS A 363 -1.68 -12.16 -10.18
C LYS A 363 -2.25 -10.78 -10.44
N ARG A 364 -2.66 -10.48 -11.67
CA ARG A 364 -3.25 -9.19 -12.03
C ARG A 364 -4.62 -8.98 -11.40
N ILE A 365 -5.39 -10.05 -11.15
CA ILE A 365 -6.66 -9.96 -10.40
C ILE A 365 -6.43 -9.42 -8.98
N ALA A 366 -5.29 -9.77 -8.38
CA ALA A 366 -4.90 -9.31 -7.04
C ALA A 366 -3.91 -8.13 -7.06
N ALA A 367 -3.89 -7.34 -8.13
CA ALA A 367 -2.98 -6.20 -8.27
C ALA A 367 -3.69 -4.96 -8.81
N PHE A 368 -3.18 -3.77 -8.47
CA PHE A 368 -3.69 -2.49 -8.97
C PHE A 368 -2.62 -1.40 -8.93
N LYS A 369 -2.83 -0.32 -9.70
CA LYS A 369 -1.95 0.85 -9.70
C LYS A 369 -1.94 1.50 -8.32
N ASN A 370 -0.76 1.80 -7.80
CA ASN A 370 -0.62 2.51 -6.52
C ASN A 370 -0.97 4.00 -6.68
N PRO A 371 -2.09 4.47 -6.14
CA PRO A 371 -2.51 5.86 -6.32
C PRO A 371 -1.51 6.87 -5.76
N GLU A 372 -0.82 6.53 -4.67
CA GLU A 372 0.20 7.38 -4.06
C GLU A 372 1.37 7.62 -5.02
N PHE A 373 1.84 6.56 -5.70
CA PHE A 373 2.92 6.68 -6.66
C PHE A 373 2.55 7.66 -7.78
N TYR A 374 1.40 7.45 -8.42
CA TYR A 374 0.98 8.27 -9.56
C TYR A 374 0.64 9.69 -9.17
N SER A 375 0.05 9.90 -7.99
CA SER A 375 -0.20 11.24 -7.45
C SER A 375 1.10 12.01 -7.20
N LYS A 376 2.09 11.38 -6.54
CA LYS A 376 3.40 12.00 -6.31
C LYS A 376 4.15 12.27 -7.61
N GLN A 377 4.07 11.35 -8.57
CA GLN A 377 4.66 11.54 -9.89
C GLN A 377 4.03 12.73 -10.62
N ALA A 378 2.70 12.88 -10.57
CA ALA A 378 1.99 14.02 -11.17
C ALA A 378 2.40 15.35 -10.51
N MET A 379 2.60 15.36 -9.21
CA MET A 379 3.07 16.51 -8.42
C MET A 379 4.58 16.74 -8.54
N ARG A 380 5.33 15.94 -9.31
CA ARG A 380 6.80 15.96 -9.41
C ARG A 380 7.51 15.81 -8.06
N ILE A 381 6.91 15.04 -7.14
CA ILE A 381 7.51 14.68 -5.84
C ILE A 381 8.26 13.35 -6.00
N SER A 382 9.29 13.13 -5.17
CA SER A 382 10.04 11.87 -5.17
C SER A 382 9.13 10.67 -4.90
N THR A 383 9.25 9.65 -5.74
CA THR A 383 8.55 8.35 -5.61
C THR A 383 9.46 7.25 -5.05
N TYR A 384 10.59 7.63 -4.46
CA TYR A 384 11.54 6.68 -3.87
C TYR A 384 10.87 5.79 -2.82
N ASN A 385 11.11 4.49 -2.86
CA ASN A 385 10.51 3.45 -2.02
C ASN A 385 8.97 3.33 -2.09
N ILE A 386 8.32 3.91 -3.10
CA ILE A 386 6.88 3.76 -3.31
C ILE A 386 6.69 2.86 -4.52
N PRO A 387 6.09 1.65 -4.36
CA PRO A 387 5.87 0.76 -5.49
C PRO A 387 4.80 1.33 -6.43
N ARG A 388 4.96 1.08 -7.74
CA ARG A 388 3.97 1.50 -8.76
C ARG A 388 2.71 0.69 -8.73
N ILE A 389 2.85 -0.60 -8.39
CA ILE A 389 1.78 -1.58 -8.38
C ILE A 389 1.74 -2.17 -6.98
N ILE A 390 0.54 -2.22 -6.44
CA ILE A 390 0.24 -2.96 -5.23
C ILE A 390 -0.29 -4.33 -5.66
N CYS A 391 0.42 -5.40 -5.35
CA CYS A 391 0.01 -6.78 -5.58
C CYS A 391 -0.18 -7.50 -4.25
N ARG A 392 -1.25 -8.29 -4.17
CA ARG A 392 -1.59 -9.09 -2.99
C ARG A 392 -1.59 -10.59 -3.26
N ALA A 393 -1.15 -10.99 -4.44
CA ALA A 393 -0.84 -12.38 -4.74
C ALA A 393 0.52 -12.73 -4.16
N ASP A 394 0.62 -13.93 -3.58
CA ASP A 394 1.87 -14.48 -3.07
C ASP A 394 2.12 -15.84 -3.72
N PHE A 395 3.39 -16.24 -3.82
CA PHE A 395 3.78 -17.59 -4.20
C PHE A 395 4.20 -18.37 -2.97
N THR A 396 3.74 -19.61 -2.92
CA THR A 396 4.37 -20.67 -2.12
C THR A 396 5.03 -21.65 -3.08
N ASP A 397 5.75 -22.66 -2.57
CA ASP A 397 6.49 -23.61 -3.43
C ASP A 397 5.58 -24.26 -4.48
N ASP A 398 4.34 -24.63 -4.11
CA ASP A 398 3.41 -25.37 -4.98
C ASP A 398 2.18 -24.56 -5.43
N TYR A 399 1.92 -23.40 -4.84
CA TYR A 399 0.67 -22.68 -5.06
C TYR A 399 0.88 -21.19 -5.33
N LEU A 400 0.04 -20.66 -6.21
CA LEU A 400 -0.27 -19.23 -6.27
C LEU A 400 -1.40 -18.94 -5.28
N ALA A 401 -1.14 -18.10 -4.28
CA ALA A 401 -2.11 -17.70 -3.27
C ALA A 401 -2.68 -16.31 -3.59
N LEU A 402 -3.99 -16.23 -3.80
CA LEU A 402 -4.73 -14.99 -4.02
C LEU A 402 -5.59 -14.64 -2.79
N PRO A 403 -5.85 -13.36 -2.52
CA PRO A 403 -6.81 -12.99 -1.49
C PRO A 403 -8.18 -13.61 -1.74
N ARG A 404 -8.88 -14.00 -0.68
CA ARG A 404 -10.16 -14.73 -0.79
C ARG A 404 -11.26 -13.94 -1.50
N GLY A 405 -11.24 -12.62 -1.43
CA GLY A 405 -12.22 -11.76 -2.11
C GLY A 405 -12.08 -11.75 -3.63
N CYS A 406 -11.01 -12.33 -4.18
CA CYS A 406 -10.81 -12.50 -5.63
C CYS A 406 -11.60 -13.72 -6.19
N GLU A 407 -12.33 -14.47 -5.37
CA GLU A 407 -13.05 -15.70 -5.75
C GLU A 407 -13.94 -15.50 -6.98
N ASP A 408 -14.83 -14.51 -6.96
CA ASP A 408 -15.74 -14.24 -8.07
C ASP A 408 -14.99 -13.93 -9.38
N ALA A 409 -13.91 -13.15 -9.31
CA ALA A 409 -13.13 -12.81 -10.49
C ALA A 409 -12.41 -14.03 -11.08
N VAL A 410 -11.89 -14.91 -10.20
CA VAL A 410 -11.25 -16.17 -10.61
C VAL A 410 -12.26 -17.11 -11.23
N THR A 411 -13.40 -17.36 -10.59
CA THR A 411 -14.43 -18.27 -11.10
C THR A 411 -15.04 -17.75 -12.41
N THR A 412 -15.35 -16.46 -12.50
CA THR A 412 -15.84 -15.82 -13.75
C THR A 412 -14.84 -16.00 -14.90
N MET A 413 -13.54 -15.82 -14.62
CA MET A 413 -12.49 -16.05 -15.62
C MET A 413 -12.47 -17.51 -16.07
N LEU A 414 -12.49 -18.49 -15.15
CA LEU A 414 -12.45 -19.91 -15.47
C LEU A 414 -13.70 -20.34 -16.28
N GLU A 415 -14.86 -19.85 -15.89
CA GLU A 415 -16.14 -20.09 -16.60
C GLU A 415 -16.12 -19.50 -18.01
N SER A 416 -15.62 -18.27 -18.17
CA SER A 416 -15.49 -17.62 -19.49
C SER A 416 -14.56 -18.35 -20.45
N LEU A 417 -13.56 -19.06 -19.91
CA LEU A 417 -12.59 -19.88 -20.66
C LEU A 417 -13.04 -21.34 -20.84
N GLY A 418 -14.18 -21.75 -20.26
CA GLY A 418 -14.66 -23.14 -20.28
C GLY A 418 -13.76 -24.11 -19.53
N VAL A 419 -13.01 -23.63 -18.52
CA VAL A 419 -12.10 -24.46 -17.73
C VAL A 419 -12.86 -25.16 -16.61
N ALA A 420 -12.78 -26.50 -16.56
CA ALA A 420 -13.35 -27.26 -15.46
C ALA A 420 -12.55 -27.06 -14.17
N TYR A 421 -13.21 -26.65 -13.11
CA TYR A 421 -12.59 -26.47 -11.80
C TYR A 421 -13.40 -27.10 -10.68
N GLU A 422 -12.74 -27.30 -9.54
CA GLU A 422 -13.32 -27.77 -8.29
C GLU A 422 -12.80 -26.90 -7.15
N MET A 423 -13.74 -26.34 -6.38
CA MET A 423 -13.41 -25.58 -5.19
C MET A 423 -13.39 -26.50 -3.98
N ILE A 424 -12.22 -26.74 -3.40
CA ILE A 424 -12.05 -27.53 -2.18
C ILE A 424 -12.12 -26.56 -1.00
N ASP A 425 -13.19 -26.69 -0.23
CA ASP A 425 -13.42 -25.81 0.93
C ASP A 425 -12.67 -26.36 2.16
N GLU A 426 -11.61 -25.66 2.55
CA GLU A 426 -10.82 -25.88 3.77
C GLU A 426 -11.02 -24.72 4.78
N THR A 427 -12.11 -23.95 4.66
CA THR A 427 -12.44 -22.88 5.59
C THR A 427 -12.98 -23.42 6.92
N ASN A 428 -12.88 -22.62 7.96
CA ASN A 428 -13.48 -22.94 9.26
C ASN A 428 -14.97 -22.59 9.25
N HIS A 429 -15.86 -23.57 9.28
CA HIS A 429 -17.30 -23.38 9.35
C HIS A 429 -17.80 -22.94 10.73
N GLY A 430 -16.94 -22.93 11.75
CA GLY A 430 -17.27 -22.50 13.09
C GLY A 430 -18.11 -23.50 13.89
N LYS A 431 -18.41 -23.11 15.11
CA LYS A 431 -19.30 -23.87 15.99
C LYS A 431 -20.75 -23.41 15.79
N PRO A 432 -21.74 -24.29 15.80
CA PRO A 432 -23.14 -23.89 15.81
C PRO A 432 -23.47 -23.04 17.05
N VAL A 433 -24.23 -21.98 16.88
CA VAL A 433 -24.64 -21.09 17.97
C VAL A 433 -26.16 -21.01 17.98
N ALA A 434 -26.77 -21.29 19.11
CA ALA A 434 -28.21 -21.08 19.30
C ALA A 434 -28.44 -19.59 19.56
N VAL A 435 -28.88 -18.89 18.52
CA VAL A 435 -29.10 -17.44 18.53
C VAL A 435 -30.34 -17.07 17.74
N ALA A 436 -31.13 -16.14 18.27
CA ALA A 436 -32.32 -15.59 17.63
C ALA A 436 -32.23 -14.06 17.54
N PHE A 437 -32.82 -13.48 16.51
CA PHE A 437 -32.91 -12.03 16.34
C PHE A 437 -34.19 -11.52 17.05
N LYS A 438 -34.02 -10.54 17.94
CA LYS A 438 -35.15 -9.96 18.74
C LYS A 438 -35.82 -8.77 18.05
N GLY A 439 -35.23 -8.23 17.00
CA GLY A 439 -35.74 -7.05 16.33
C GLY A 439 -36.69 -7.35 15.18
N LYS A 440 -37.13 -6.28 14.53
CA LYS A 440 -37.83 -6.33 13.24
C LYS A 440 -36.99 -5.61 12.22
N GLU A 441 -36.61 -6.30 11.15
CA GLU A 441 -35.88 -5.73 10.04
C GLU A 441 -36.78 -4.82 9.20
N ARG A 442 -36.24 -3.72 8.73
CA ARG A 442 -36.84 -2.90 7.68
C ARG A 442 -36.66 -3.58 6.33
N ASP A 443 -37.55 -3.31 5.37
CA ASP A 443 -37.51 -3.95 4.06
C ASP A 443 -36.14 -3.84 3.40
N GLU A 444 -35.50 -2.68 3.44
CA GLU A 444 -34.15 -2.47 2.91
C GLU A 444 -33.07 -3.29 3.62
N GLN A 445 -33.22 -3.50 4.93
CA GLN A 445 -32.31 -4.35 5.67
C GLN A 445 -32.50 -5.82 5.30
N LEU A 446 -33.75 -6.22 5.06
CA LEU A 446 -34.05 -7.56 4.57
C LEU A 446 -33.47 -7.80 3.20
N ASP A 447 -33.56 -6.81 2.27
CA ASP A 447 -32.94 -6.87 0.95
C ASP A 447 -31.43 -7.01 1.04
N ALA A 448 -30.80 -6.23 1.93
CA ALA A 448 -29.36 -6.31 2.16
C ALA A 448 -28.93 -7.69 2.70
N ILE A 449 -29.69 -8.25 3.64
CA ILE A 449 -29.45 -9.59 4.18
C ILE A 449 -29.59 -10.63 3.08
N ASN A 450 -30.67 -10.58 2.31
CA ASN A 450 -30.93 -11.53 1.21
C ASN A 450 -29.84 -11.46 0.15
N SER A 451 -29.28 -10.27 -0.10
CA SER A 451 -28.17 -10.09 -1.04
C SER A 451 -26.84 -10.66 -0.54
N LEU A 452 -26.63 -10.76 0.79
CA LEU A 452 -25.43 -11.31 1.39
C LEU A 452 -25.53 -12.83 1.65
N MET A 453 -26.71 -13.33 1.95
CA MET A 453 -26.95 -14.73 2.34
C MET A 453 -26.38 -15.77 1.38
N PRO A 454 -26.48 -15.64 0.02
CA PRO A 454 -25.97 -16.64 -0.91
C PRO A 454 -24.44 -16.72 -0.96
N TYR A 455 -23.73 -15.71 -0.46
CA TYR A 455 -22.28 -15.59 -0.60
C TYR A 455 -21.54 -15.85 0.71
N THR A 456 -20.30 -16.31 0.60
CA THR A 456 -19.41 -16.51 1.74
C THR A 456 -18.58 -15.27 2.05
N ASN A 457 -18.51 -14.32 1.11
CA ASN A 457 -17.80 -13.06 1.27
C ASN A 457 -18.57 -11.92 0.58
N GLY A 458 -18.40 -10.72 1.07
CA GLY A 458 -18.99 -9.53 0.44
C GLY A 458 -18.98 -8.31 1.34
N VAL A 459 -19.22 -7.17 0.71
CA VAL A 459 -19.29 -5.87 1.39
C VAL A 459 -20.71 -5.32 1.33
N LEU A 460 -21.23 -4.89 2.48
CA LEU A 460 -22.41 -4.07 2.64
C LEU A 460 -22.00 -2.60 2.66
N ALA A 461 -22.32 -1.88 1.58
CA ALA A 461 -22.08 -0.45 1.46
C ALA A 461 -23.37 0.31 1.77
N ALA A 462 -23.48 0.91 2.95
CA ALA A 462 -24.69 1.62 3.35
C ALA A 462 -24.37 2.77 4.29
N THR A 463 -25.14 3.85 4.21
CA THR A 463 -24.96 5.05 5.05
C THR A 463 -25.04 4.76 6.54
N THR A 464 -24.62 5.70 7.37
CA THR A 464 -24.60 5.52 8.85
C THR A 464 -26.01 5.33 9.43
N ALA A 465 -27.06 5.87 8.78
CA ALA A 465 -28.44 5.78 9.25
C ALA A 465 -29.16 4.49 8.79
N PHE A 466 -28.53 3.68 7.93
CA PHE A 466 -29.12 2.44 7.42
C PHE A 466 -29.38 1.38 8.50
N GLY A 467 -28.55 1.37 9.54
CA GLY A 467 -28.62 0.36 10.59
C GLY A 467 -27.76 -0.87 10.29
N LYS A 468 -26.57 -0.68 9.74
CA LYS A 468 -25.61 -1.76 9.42
C LYS A 468 -25.40 -2.77 10.54
N THR A 469 -25.32 -2.29 11.79
CA THR A 469 -25.13 -3.15 12.97
C THR A 469 -26.35 -4.05 13.21
N VAL A 470 -27.57 -3.53 13.00
CA VAL A 470 -28.81 -4.31 13.12
C VAL A 470 -28.87 -5.35 12.01
N THR A 471 -28.55 -4.96 10.78
CA THR A 471 -28.46 -5.89 9.63
C THR A 471 -27.45 -7.02 9.91
N ALA A 472 -26.30 -6.68 10.49
CA ALA A 472 -25.29 -7.66 10.85
C ALA A 472 -25.75 -8.59 11.99
N ALA A 473 -26.44 -8.08 13.00
CA ALA A 473 -27.05 -8.90 14.07
C ALA A 473 -28.07 -9.89 13.50
N ALA A 474 -28.94 -9.45 12.59
CA ALA A 474 -29.89 -10.32 11.89
C ALA A 474 -29.18 -11.37 11.02
N LEU A 475 -28.07 -11.01 10.37
CA LEU A 475 -27.25 -11.95 9.60
C LEU A 475 -26.59 -13.02 10.51
N ILE A 476 -26.09 -12.63 11.70
CA ILE A 476 -25.55 -13.54 12.72
C ILE A 476 -26.62 -14.55 13.13
N ALA A 477 -27.83 -14.07 13.44
CA ALA A 477 -28.94 -14.94 13.84
C ALA A 477 -29.41 -15.90 12.75
N ARG A 478 -29.22 -15.57 11.47
CA ARG A 478 -29.56 -16.45 10.35
C ARG A 478 -28.47 -17.47 10.03
N LYS A 479 -27.18 -17.07 10.13
CA LYS A 479 -26.06 -17.97 9.88
C LYS A 479 -25.83 -18.95 11.04
N LYS A 480 -26.14 -18.58 12.28
CA LYS A 480 -26.07 -19.44 13.48
C LYS A 480 -24.71 -20.12 13.72
N VAL A 481 -23.63 -19.41 13.43
CA VAL A 481 -22.26 -19.90 13.62
C VAL A 481 -21.44 -18.96 14.49
N SER A 482 -20.41 -19.48 15.13
CA SER A 482 -19.48 -18.68 15.94
C SER A 482 -18.96 -17.49 15.13
N THR A 483 -19.08 -16.30 15.72
CA THR A 483 -18.87 -15.02 15.02
C THR A 483 -17.88 -14.12 15.74
N LEU A 484 -16.93 -13.55 15.00
CA LEU A 484 -16.03 -12.51 15.46
C LEU A 484 -16.35 -11.19 14.74
N VAL A 485 -16.63 -10.15 15.52
CA VAL A 485 -16.78 -8.78 15.00
C VAL A 485 -15.50 -8.01 15.23
N LEU A 486 -14.90 -7.52 14.16
CA LEU A 486 -13.66 -6.75 14.20
C LEU A 486 -13.97 -5.26 14.06
N VAL A 487 -13.50 -4.48 15.07
CA VAL A 487 -13.70 -3.03 15.12
C VAL A 487 -12.37 -2.31 15.32
N HIS A 488 -12.27 -1.05 14.91
CA HIS A 488 -11.02 -0.28 14.97
C HIS A 488 -10.91 0.64 16.20
N SER A 489 -12.00 0.84 16.95
CA SER A 489 -12.02 1.73 18.11
C SER A 489 -12.79 1.16 19.29
N LYS A 490 -12.39 1.55 20.52
CA LYS A 490 -13.06 1.12 21.75
C LYS A 490 -14.51 1.62 21.85
N ALA A 491 -14.79 2.79 21.29
CA ALA A 491 -16.15 3.32 21.23
C ALA A 491 -17.08 2.42 20.39
N LEU A 492 -16.62 1.98 19.25
CA LEU A 492 -17.35 1.02 18.41
C LEU A 492 -17.51 -0.33 19.10
N LEU A 493 -16.47 -0.82 19.81
CA LEU A 493 -16.57 -2.08 20.56
C LEU A 493 -17.71 -2.02 21.57
N LEU A 494 -17.81 -0.95 22.33
CA LEU A 494 -18.89 -0.76 23.32
C LEU A 494 -20.27 -0.64 22.64
N GLN A 495 -20.35 0.10 21.56
CA GLN A 495 -21.58 0.26 20.77
C GLN A 495 -22.04 -1.08 20.18
N TRP A 496 -21.11 -1.88 19.65
CA TRP A 496 -21.43 -3.21 19.13
C TRP A 496 -21.90 -4.15 20.24
N HIS A 497 -21.24 -4.13 21.39
CA HIS A 497 -21.66 -4.94 22.55
C HIS A 497 -23.07 -4.60 22.98
N GLU A 498 -23.40 -3.33 23.14
CA GLU A 498 -24.75 -2.85 23.48
C GLU A 498 -25.77 -3.32 22.42
N ARG A 499 -25.50 -3.06 21.15
CA ARG A 499 -26.43 -3.40 20.06
C ARG A 499 -26.63 -4.90 19.89
N LEU A 500 -25.57 -5.71 19.98
CA LEU A 500 -25.74 -7.17 19.93
C LEU A 500 -26.52 -7.69 21.12
N THR A 501 -26.36 -7.10 22.31
CA THR A 501 -27.14 -7.43 23.52
C THR A 501 -28.62 -7.09 23.31
N ASP A 502 -28.93 -5.96 22.70
CA ASP A 502 -30.30 -5.51 22.43
C ASP A 502 -31.01 -6.40 21.42
N PHE A 503 -30.31 -6.78 20.34
CA PHE A 503 -30.89 -7.41 19.17
C PHE A 503 -30.74 -8.93 19.07
N LEU A 504 -29.88 -9.54 19.92
CA LEU A 504 -29.69 -10.99 19.92
C LEU A 504 -30.16 -11.62 21.23
N GLU A 505 -30.81 -12.76 21.09
CA GLU A 505 -31.06 -13.72 22.17
C GLU A 505 -30.13 -14.91 21.94
N ILE A 506 -29.21 -15.12 22.88
CA ILE A 506 -28.17 -16.13 22.71
C ILE A 506 -28.36 -17.14 23.85
N GLU A 507 -28.61 -18.40 23.49
CA GLU A 507 -28.58 -19.49 24.44
C GLU A 507 -27.12 -19.81 24.80
N PHE A 508 -26.71 -19.42 25.96
CA PHE A 508 -25.34 -19.58 26.45
C PHE A 508 -25.31 -20.37 27.73
N ALA A 509 -24.67 -21.52 27.73
CA ALA A 509 -24.42 -22.28 28.93
C ALA A 509 -23.30 -21.57 29.72
N GLU A 510 -23.63 -21.02 30.91
CA GLU A 510 -22.60 -20.44 31.78
C GLU A 510 -21.51 -21.49 32.05
N PRO A 511 -20.24 -21.20 31.79
CA PRO A 511 -19.15 -22.10 32.14
C PRO A 511 -19.16 -22.29 33.67
N ALA A 512 -19.00 -23.53 34.10
CA ALA A 512 -19.00 -23.89 35.49
C ALA A 512 -18.02 -23.01 36.28
N THR A 513 -18.54 -22.12 37.08
CA THR A 513 -17.81 -21.03 37.72
C THR A 513 -16.70 -21.54 38.59
N SER A 514 -15.47 -21.17 38.33
CA SER A 514 -14.42 -21.15 39.34
C SER A 514 -14.81 -20.10 40.40
N ARG A 515 -15.29 -20.51 41.55
CA ARG A 515 -15.53 -19.64 42.71
C ARG A 515 -14.23 -19.06 43.22
N LYS A 516 -13.85 -17.89 42.73
CA LYS A 516 -12.85 -17.01 43.38
C LYS A 516 -13.60 -15.88 44.05
N ARG A 517 -13.58 -15.93 45.42
CA ARG A 517 -13.95 -14.90 46.40
C ARG A 517 -14.68 -13.65 45.88
N GLY A 518 -15.94 -13.53 46.14
CA GLY A 518 -16.52 -12.29 46.67
C GLY A 518 -17.27 -11.35 45.72
N ARG A 519 -17.37 -11.56 44.38
CA ARG A 519 -18.31 -10.85 43.50
C ARG A 519 -18.77 -11.77 42.35
N LYS A 520 -20.10 -11.93 42.19
CA LYS A 520 -20.70 -12.56 41.01
C LYS A 520 -20.24 -11.75 39.80
N LYS A 521 -19.35 -12.31 38.99
CA LYS A 521 -19.08 -11.77 37.66
C LYS A 521 -20.32 -12.06 36.83
N VAL A 522 -21.07 -11.03 36.45
CA VAL A 522 -22.13 -11.16 35.45
C VAL A 522 -21.46 -11.59 34.14
N PHE A 523 -21.75 -12.80 33.70
CA PHE A 523 -21.22 -13.33 32.47
C PHE A 523 -22.05 -12.78 31.30
N SER A 524 -21.44 -12.08 30.38
CA SER A 524 -22.08 -11.64 29.15
C SER A 524 -21.95 -12.74 28.12
N PRO A 525 -23.03 -13.11 27.38
CA PRO A 525 -22.94 -14.05 26.26
C PRO A 525 -22.14 -13.50 25.05
N ILE A 526 -21.75 -12.23 25.13
CA ILE A 526 -20.93 -11.55 24.11
C ILE A 526 -19.57 -11.25 24.71
N GLY A 527 -18.51 -11.85 24.15
CA GLY A 527 -17.15 -11.62 24.61
C GLY A 527 -16.54 -10.36 24.01
N CYS A 528 -15.56 -9.80 24.69
CA CYS A 528 -14.86 -8.60 24.22
C CYS A 528 -13.34 -8.73 24.41
N LEU A 529 -12.59 -8.25 23.42
CA LEU A 529 -11.14 -8.13 23.49
C LEU A 529 -10.71 -6.70 23.20
N ASP A 530 -10.12 -6.07 24.22
CA ASP A 530 -9.43 -4.78 24.06
C ASP A 530 -8.05 -4.82 24.74
N SER A 531 -7.33 -3.69 24.78
CA SER A 531 -6.01 -3.59 25.41
C SER A 531 -6.01 -3.88 26.92
N THR A 532 -7.17 -3.86 27.58
CA THR A 532 -7.32 -3.95 29.05
C THR A 532 -8.13 -5.17 29.49
N SER A 533 -8.86 -5.81 28.59
CA SER A 533 -9.81 -6.87 28.88
C SER A 533 -9.81 -7.93 27.79
N ASN A 534 -9.82 -9.19 28.22
CA ASN A 534 -10.05 -10.35 27.35
C ASN A 534 -11.13 -11.22 27.98
N THR A 535 -12.30 -11.25 27.34
CA THR A 535 -13.44 -12.07 27.71
C THR A 535 -13.96 -12.92 26.57
N LEU A 536 -13.10 -13.19 25.57
CA LEU A 536 -13.45 -14.04 24.42
C LEU A 536 -13.87 -15.44 24.90
N HIS A 537 -14.89 -15.99 24.29
CA HIS A 537 -15.38 -17.35 24.58
C HIS A 537 -15.66 -18.17 23.31
N GLY A 538 -15.43 -17.61 22.12
CA GLY A 538 -15.52 -18.33 20.84
C GLY A 538 -16.96 -18.60 20.39
N VAL A 539 -17.94 -17.81 20.84
CA VAL A 539 -19.35 -17.89 20.42
C VAL A 539 -19.71 -16.66 19.60
N ILE A 540 -19.96 -15.54 20.24
CA ILE A 540 -20.11 -14.24 19.57
C ILE A 540 -19.20 -13.26 20.31
N ASP A 541 -18.15 -12.82 19.64
CA ASP A 541 -17.10 -12.03 20.24
C ASP A 541 -16.82 -10.78 19.43
N ILE A 542 -16.38 -9.71 20.11
CA ILE A 542 -16.01 -8.44 19.52
C ILE A 542 -14.55 -8.16 19.87
N ALA A 543 -13.71 -7.89 18.88
CA ALA A 543 -12.31 -7.60 19.13
C ALA A 543 -11.87 -6.28 18.50
N LEU A 544 -11.04 -5.54 19.25
CA LEU A 544 -10.27 -4.44 18.66
C LEU A 544 -9.21 -5.03 17.73
N MET A 545 -9.14 -4.52 16.52
CA MET A 545 -8.20 -4.98 15.50
C MET A 545 -6.74 -4.95 15.99
N GLN A 546 -6.36 -3.89 16.71
CA GLN A 546 -5.01 -3.75 17.29
C GLN A 546 -4.71 -4.83 18.34
N SER A 547 -5.75 -5.31 19.04
CA SER A 547 -5.61 -6.37 20.07
C SER A 547 -5.53 -7.78 19.45
N CYS A 548 -5.74 -7.91 18.13
CA CYS A 548 -5.54 -9.15 17.42
C CYS A 548 -4.05 -9.44 17.12
N PHE A 549 -3.15 -8.52 17.51
CA PHE A 549 -1.70 -8.68 17.39
C PHE A 549 -1.05 -8.84 18.77
N GLU A 550 -0.02 -9.68 18.79
CA GLU A 550 0.87 -9.83 19.94
C GLU A 550 2.29 -10.07 19.44
N ASN A 551 3.26 -9.28 19.91
CA ASN A 551 4.67 -9.36 19.49
C ASN A 551 4.92 -9.27 17.97
N GLY A 552 4.06 -8.59 17.24
CA GLY A 552 4.19 -8.44 15.78
C GLY A 552 3.50 -9.54 14.98
N GLU A 553 2.94 -10.54 15.63
CA GLU A 553 2.23 -11.66 15.00
C GLU A 553 0.72 -11.60 15.26
N VAL A 554 -0.06 -12.19 14.36
CA VAL A 554 -1.52 -12.30 14.51
C VAL A 554 -1.84 -13.42 15.49
N ARG A 555 -2.68 -13.12 16.50
CA ARG A 555 -3.06 -14.08 17.51
C ARG A 555 -3.91 -15.22 16.93
N PRO A 556 -3.68 -16.49 17.33
CA PRO A 556 -4.32 -17.68 16.74
C PRO A 556 -5.85 -17.68 16.80
N PHE A 557 -6.48 -17.08 17.84
CA PHE A 557 -7.91 -17.10 18.02
C PHE A 557 -8.72 -16.56 16.82
N VAL A 558 -8.12 -15.70 15.97
CA VAL A 558 -8.81 -15.15 14.80
C VAL A 558 -9.21 -16.23 13.77
N ARG A 559 -8.63 -17.42 13.87
CA ARG A 559 -8.91 -18.57 13.01
C ARG A 559 -10.02 -19.48 13.53
N GLU A 560 -10.56 -19.22 14.73
CA GLU A 560 -11.47 -20.16 15.42
C GLU A 560 -12.95 -19.94 15.10
N TYR A 561 -13.30 -18.89 14.38
CA TYR A 561 -14.66 -18.50 14.07
C TYR A 561 -15.11 -18.95 12.68
N GLY A 562 -16.42 -19.25 12.56
CA GLY A 562 -17.04 -19.58 11.28
C GLY A 562 -17.48 -18.36 10.49
N MET A 563 -17.66 -17.22 11.18
CA MET A 563 -18.00 -15.95 10.54
C MET A 563 -17.17 -14.80 11.13
N VAL A 564 -16.72 -13.91 10.26
CA VAL A 564 -16.06 -12.66 10.64
C VAL A 564 -16.79 -11.49 10.00
N ILE A 565 -17.12 -10.49 10.81
CA ILE A 565 -17.72 -9.22 10.39
C ILE A 565 -16.71 -8.12 10.65
N VAL A 566 -16.39 -7.35 9.61
CA VAL A 566 -15.41 -6.24 9.68
C VAL A 566 -16.17 -4.92 9.60
N ASP A 567 -16.31 -4.25 10.75
CA ASP A 567 -16.97 -2.94 10.75
C ASP A 567 -16.02 -1.83 10.27
N GLU A 568 -16.59 -0.86 9.57
CA GLU A 568 -15.87 0.21 8.88
C GLU A 568 -14.67 -0.33 8.07
N CYS A 569 -14.95 -1.34 7.24
CA CYS A 569 -13.94 -2.08 6.49
C CYS A 569 -13.07 -1.20 5.56
N HIS A 570 -13.42 0.07 5.35
CA HIS A 570 -12.57 1.03 4.66
C HIS A 570 -11.23 1.30 5.37
N HIS A 571 -11.07 0.91 6.65
CA HIS A 571 -9.78 0.92 7.35
C HIS A 571 -8.87 -0.27 7.01
N VAL A 572 -9.35 -1.29 6.30
CA VAL A 572 -8.60 -2.53 5.95
C VAL A 572 -7.30 -2.28 5.19
N SER A 573 -7.18 -1.19 4.48
CA SER A 573 -5.95 -0.85 3.75
C SER A 573 -4.75 -0.48 4.64
N SER A 574 -4.92 -0.37 5.96
CA SER A 574 -3.77 -0.30 6.86
C SER A 574 -3.10 -1.67 6.97
N ILE A 575 -1.77 -1.68 7.04
CA ILE A 575 -0.95 -2.90 7.08
C ILE A 575 -1.42 -3.86 8.19
N THR A 576 -1.76 -3.32 9.36
CA THR A 576 -2.23 -4.10 10.52
C THR A 576 -3.56 -4.80 10.25
N PHE A 577 -4.53 -4.08 9.68
CA PHE A 577 -5.84 -4.63 9.35
C PHE A 577 -5.75 -5.71 8.28
N GLU A 578 -5.02 -5.42 7.21
CA GLU A 578 -4.82 -6.37 6.14
C GLU A 578 -4.16 -7.66 6.64
N ASN A 579 -3.16 -7.55 7.51
CA ASN A 579 -2.48 -8.72 8.08
C ASN A 579 -3.42 -9.60 8.90
N VAL A 580 -4.34 -9.03 9.71
CA VAL A 580 -5.33 -9.85 10.43
C VAL A 580 -6.21 -10.59 9.45
N LEU A 581 -6.77 -9.90 8.44
CA LEU A 581 -7.69 -10.51 7.49
C LEU A 581 -7.04 -11.63 6.66
N ARG A 582 -5.75 -11.51 6.35
CA ARG A 582 -4.97 -12.53 5.65
C ARG A 582 -4.80 -13.83 6.44
N HIS A 583 -5.11 -13.85 7.75
CA HIS A 583 -5.01 -15.03 8.61
C HIS A 583 -6.38 -15.59 9.00
N ILE A 584 -7.48 -14.98 8.54
CA ILE A 584 -8.84 -15.44 8.85
C ILE A 584 -9.21 -16.61 7.96
N THR A 585 -9.49 -17.76 8.57
CA THR A 585 -9.95 -18.98 7.90
C THR A 585 -11.48 -19.14 7.93
N ALA A 586 -12.20 -18.21 8.52
CA ALA A 586 -13.67 -18.26 8.65
C ALA A 586 -14.36 -18.52 7.31
N HIS A 587 -15.40 -19.36 7.28
CA HIS A 587 -16.18 -19.63 6.08
C HIS A 587 -16.85 -18.35 5.56
N HIS A 588 -17.39 -17.54 6.44
CA HIS A 588 -18.06 -16.28 6.09
C HIS A 588 -17.21 -15.06 6.50
N VAL A 589 -16.98 -14.11 5.55
CA VAL A 589 -16.33 -12.82 5.85
C VAL A 589 -17.10 -11.68 5.20
N TYR A 590 -17.66 -10.80 6.02
CA TYR A 590 -18.45 -9.67 5.56
C TYR A 590 -17.88 -8.34 6.02
N GLY A 591 -17.70 -7.40 5.08
CA GLY A 591 -17.30 -6.03 5.37
C GLY A 591 -18.50 -5.10 5.45
N LEU A 592 -18.53 -4.21 6.42
CA LEU A 592 -19.53 -3.15 6.54
C LEU A 592 -18.85 -1.80 6.37
N THR A 593 -19.40 -0.91 5.55
CA THR A 593 -18.87 0.44 5.41
C THR A 593 -19.94 1.44 4.96
N ALA A 594 -19.79 2.70 5.38
CA ALA A 594 -20.57 3.80 4.84
C ALA A 594 -19.93 4.41 3.58
N THR A 595 -18.63 4.23 3.40
CA THR A 595 -17.83 4.87 2.36
C THR A 595 -16.90 3.85 1.71
N PRO A 596 -17.39 3.08 0.73
CA PRO A 596 -16.58 2.05 0.07
C PRO A 596 -15.43 2.65 -0.77
N ILE A 597 -15.55 3.91 -1.20
CA ILE A 597 -14.51 4.64 -1.93
C ILE A 597 -13.65 5.41 -0.93
N ARG A 598 -12.32 5.29 -1.07
CA ARG A 598 -11.34 5.94 -0.21
C ARG A 598 -10.67 7.12 -0.90
N LYS A 599 -10.30 8.14 -0.11
CA LYS A 599 -9.53 9.30 -0.60
C LYS A 599 -8.16 8.91 -1.17
N ASP A 600 -7.51 7.91 -0.60
CA ASP A 600 -6.19 7.44 -1.00
C ASP A 600 -6.22 6.43 -2.16
N GLY A 601 -7.40 6.05 -2.65
CA GLY A 601 -7.56 5.12 -3.78
C GLY A 601 -7.23 3.67 -3.45
N LEU A 602 -7.00 3.31 -2.17
CA LEU A 602 -6.63 1.95 -1.73
C LEU A 602 -7.83 1.02 -1.50
N GLN A 603 -9.05 1.42 -1.93
CA GLN A 603 -10.25 0.59 -1.80
C GLN A 603 -10.16 -0.81 -2.45
N PRO A 604 -9.35 -1.09 -3.49
CA PRO A 604 -9.27 -2.45 -4.02
C PRO A 604 -8.82 -3.47 -2.96
N ILE A 605 -8.02 -3.07 -1.97
CA ILE A 605 -7.59 -3.95 -0.88
C ILE A 605 -8.79 -4.45 -0.06
N ILE A 606 -9.81 -3.59 0.15
CA ILE A 606 -11.03 -3.97 0.87
C ILE A 606 -11.72 -5.12 0.15
N PHE A 607 -11.89 -4.98 -1.18
CA PHE A 607 -12.59 -5.97 -1.99
C PHE A 607 -11.78 -7.25 -2.16
N MET A 608 -10.45 -7.15 -2.21
CA MET A 608 -9.56 -8.31 -2.22
C MET A 608 -9.66 -9.12 -0.91
N GLN A 609 -9.93 -8.49 0.23
CA GLN A 609 -10.02 -9.19 1.52
C GLN A 609 -11.46 -9.60 1.87
N CYS A 610 -12.44 -8.72 1.68
CA CYS A 610 -13.81 -8.93 2.12
C CYS A 610 -14.75 -9.39 0.99
N GLY A 611 -14.31 -9.37 -0.26
CA GLY A 611 -15.15 -9.63 -1.43
C GLY A 611 -15.79 -8.38 -2.01
N PRO A 612 -16.51 -8.51 -3.13
CA PRO A 612 -17.16 -7.39 -3.82
C PRO A 612 -18.36 -6.83 -3.03
N ILE A 613 -18.83 -5.66 -3.45
CA ILE A 613 -20.04 -5.08 -2.88
C ILE A 613 -21.25 -5.93 -3.32
N ARG A 614 -21.90 -6.58 -2.36
CA ARG A 614 -23.12 -7.39 -2.60
C ARG A 614 -24.39 -6.58 -2.49
N PHE A 615 -24.36 -5.51 -1.67
CA PHE A 615 -25.49 -4.59 -1.55
C PHE A 615 -24.95 -3.17 -1.35
N SER A 616 -25.57 -2.23 -2.06
CA SER A 616 -25.28 -0.80 -1.91
C SER A 616 -26.57 -0.03 -1.72
N ALA A 617 -26.73 0.56 -0.53
CA ALA A 617 -27.85 1.47 -0.30
C ALA A 617 -27.48 2.85 -0.83
N ASP A 618 -28.18 3.30 -1.88
CA ASP A 618 -27.99 4.64 -2.42
C ASP A 618 -28.47 5.70 -1.40
N ALA A 619 -27.56 6.61 -1.07
CA ALA A 619 -27.87 7.70 -0.16
C ALA A 619 -29.04 8.57 -0.67
N LYS A 620 -29.21 8.73 -1.98
CA LYS A 620 -30.31 9.51 -2.58
C LYS A 620 -31.66 8.86 -2.35
N THR A 621 -31.76 7.54 -2.53
CA THR A 621 -33.00 6.78 -2.31
C THR A 621 -33.38 6.76 -0.83
N GLN A 622 -32.41 6.62 0.08
CA GLN A 622 -32.66 6.71 1.52
C GLN A 622 -33.11 8.13 1.94
N ILE A 623 -32.53 9.15 1.34
CA ILE A 623 -32.90 10.54 1.57
C ILE A 623 -34.36 10.80 1.19
N GLN A 624 -34.85 10.22 0.11
CA GLN A 624 -36.22 10.43 -0.36
C GLN A 624 -37.27 9.79 0.56
N LYS A 625 -36.93 8.74 1.30
CA LYS A 625 -37.85 7.99 2.18
C LYS A 625 -37.98 8.60 3.59
N GLN A 626 -37.11 9.53 3.97
CA GLN A 626 -37.17 10.16 5.29
C GLN A 626 -38.16 11.34 5.31
N SER A 627 -38.92 11.49 6.37
CA SER A 627 -40.06 12.45 6.50
C SER A 627 -39.66 13.90 6.66
N PHE A 628 -38.40 14.26 6.86
CA PHE A 628 -37.96 15.62 7.13
C PHE A 628 -37.26 16.31 5.94
N LEU A 629 -37.44 17.62 5.83
CA LEU A 629 -36.80 18.44 4.81
C LEU A 629 -35.30 18.66 5.09
N ARG A 630 -34.52 18.97 4.04
CA ARG A 630 -33.09 19.19 4.13
C ARG A 630 -32.68 20.47 3.44
N TYR A 631 -31.93 21.29 4.15
CA TYR A 631 -31.46 22.57 3.66
C TYR A 631 -29.93 22.62 3.72
N LEU A 632 -29.30 22.96 2.61
CA LEU A 632 -27.90 23.37 2.56
C LEU A 632 -27.90 24.91 2.50
N VAL A 633 -27.29 25.56 3.48
CA VAL A 633 -27.21 26.99 3.59
C VAL A 633 -25.75 27.43 3.40
N PRO A 634 -25.36 27.87 2.19
CA PRO A 634 -24.04 28.43 1.97
C PRO A 634 -23.93 29.80 2.60
N ARG A 635 -22.94 30.00 3.45
CA ARG A 635 -22.67 31.30 4.10
C ARG A 635 -21.35 31.85 3.55
N PHE A 636 -21.47 32.83 2.65
CA PHE A 636 -20.31 33.48 2.05
C PHE A 636 -19.61 34.39 3.05
N THR A 637 -18.31 34.21 3.22
CA THR A 637 -17.49 35.03 4.10
C THR A 637 -16.59 35.96 3.30
N SER A 638 -16.31 37.16 3.81
CA SER A 638 -15.43 38.15 3.21
C SER A 638 -13.93 37.80 3.33
N TYR A 639 -13.61 36.65 3.90
CA TYR A 639 -12.23 36.24 4.08
C TYR A 639 -11.48 36.14 2.75
N ARG A 640 -10.33 36.80 2.63
CA ARG A 640 -9.38 36.68 1.52
C ARG A 640 -8.02 36.32 2.08
N SER A 641 -7.38 35.30 1.49
CA SER A 641 -6.00 34.93 1.82
C SER A 641 -5.06 36.04 1.30
N VAL A 642 -4.19 36.53 2.16
CA VAL A 642 -3.22 37.59 1.84
C VAL A 642 -2.00 37.05 1.08
N THR A 643 -1.88 35.74 0.91
CA THR A 643 -0.66 35.09 0.43
C THR A 643 -0.89 34.21 -0.81
N ASP A 644 0.15 34.15 -1.62
CA ASP A 644 0.27 33.46 -2.91
C ASP A 644 -0.25 32.02 -2.91
N ASN A 645 -0.72 31.55 -4.05
CA ASN A 645 -1.31 30.22 -4.36
C ASN A 645 -0.49 28.97 -3.94
N ARG A 646 0.57 29.11 -3.16
CA ARG A 646 1.48 28.03 -2.74
C ARG A 646 1.43 27.69 -1.25
N GLN A 647 0.50 28.24 -0.48
CA GLN A 647 0.41 27.90 0.95
C GLN A 647 -0.05 26.47 1.19
N SER A 648 0.58 25.82 2.19
CA SER A 648 0.10 24.53 2.64
C SER A 648 -1.33 24.66 3.20
N PHE A 649 -2.18 23.67 2.95
CA PHE A 649 -3.55 23.59 3.47
C PHE A 649 -3.62 23.77 5.00
N ALA A 650 -2.54 23.39 5.70
CA ALA A 650 -2.44 23.57 7.15
C ALA A 650 -2.39 25.04 7.57
N LEU A 651 -1.64 25.88 6.85
CA LEU A 651 -1.54 27.33 7.11
C LEU A 651 -2.84 28.03 6.75
N LEU A 652 -3.45 27.67 5.61
CA LEU A 652 -4.74 28.21 5.22
C LEU A 652 -5.82 27.87 6.26
N SER A 653 -5.88 26.61 6.72
CA SER A 653 -6.83 26.19 7.76
C SER A 653 -6.60 26.92 9.09
N GLN A 654 -5.36 27.30 9.38
CA GLN A 654 -5.05 28.08 10.57
C GLN A 654 -5.58 29.50 10.45
N SER A 655 -5.28 30.19 9.37
CA SER A 655 -5.72 31.57 9.17
C SER A 655 -7.25 31.67 9.06
N LEU A 656 -7.93 30.65 8.50
CA LEU A 656 -9.39 30.57 8.51
C LEU A 656 -9.96 30.41 9.93
N ALA A 657 -9.31 29.61 10.77
CA ALA A 657 -9.74 29.38 12.15
C ALA A 657 -9.54 30.63 13.03
N GLU A 658 -8.53 31.45 12.72
CA GLU A 658 -8.19 32.66 13.44
C GLU A 658 -8.94 33.89 12.95
N SER A 659 -9.70 33.80 11.84
CA SER A 659 -10.43 34.97 11.25
C SER A 659 -11.61 35.37 12.14
N GLU A 660 -11.51 36.53 12.80
CA GLU A 660 -12.50 37.06 13.71
C GLU A 660 -13.86 37.29 13.02
N LEU A 661 -13.87 37.98 11.89
CA LEU A 661 -15.11 38.25 11.11
C LEU A 661 -15.85 36.98 10.75
N ARG A 662 -15.12 35.94 10.36
CA ARG A 662 -15.70 34.67 9.99
C ARG A 662 -16.25 33.94 11.21
N ASN A 663 -15.55 33.95 12.31
CA ASN A 663 -16.00 33.32 13.56
C ASN A 663 -17.24 34.01 14.11
N THR A 664 -17.29 35.36 14.07
CA THR A 664 -18.48 36.14 14.47
C THR A 664 -19.70 35.74 13.64
N LEU A 665 -19.59 35.63 12.33
CA LEU A 665 -20.69 35.18 11.46
C LEU A 665 -21.18 33.77 11.84
N ILE A 666 -20.26 32.83 12.12
CA ILE A 666 -20.61 31.48 12.55
C ILE A 666 -21.36 31.52 13.89
N ILE A 667 -20.89 32.30 14.84
CA ILE A 667 -21.50 32.42 16.17
C ILE A 667 -22.92 33.01 16.06
N GLU A 668 -23.11 34.09 15.27
CA GLU A 668 -24.43 34.68 15.03
C GLU A 668 -25.44 33.68 14.46
N ASP A 669 -25.01 32.89 13.43
CA ASP A 669 -25.87 31.88 12.84
C ASP A 669 -26.20 30.76 13.84
N VAL A 670 -25.26 30.38 14.70
CA VAL A 670 -25.46 29.37 15.76
C VAL A 670 -26.44 29.88 16.81
N LEU A 671 -26.31 31.12 17.27
CA LEU A 671 -27.23 31.74 18.24
C LEU A 671 -28.65 31.82 17.66
N ASN A 672 -28.80 32.22 16.41
CA ASN A 672 -30.09 32.24 15.71
C ASN A 672 -30.69 30.80 15.63
N ALA A 673 -29.90 29.78 15.35
CA ALA A 673 -30.37 28.41 15.33
C ALA A 673 -30.85 27.95 16.72
N VAL A 674 -30.07 28.24 17.78
CA VAL A 674 -30.45 27.89 19.17
C VAL A 674 -31.71 28.61 19.61
N THR A 675 -31.85 29.91 19.28
CA THR A 675 -33.05 30.70 19.57
C THR A 675 -34.28 30.14 18.87
N ALA A 676 -34.11 29.56 17.67
CA ALA A 676 -35.16 28.83 16.96
C ALA A 676 -35.45 27.41 17.53
N GLY A 677 -34.89 27.07 18.69
CA GLY A 677 -35.08 25.75 19.36
C GLY A 677 -34.26 24.60 18.78
N ARG A 678 -33.36 24.86 17.85
CA ARG A 678 -32.53 23.85 17.18
C ARG A 678 -31.38 23.35 18.07
N LYS A 679 -30.84 22.17 17.71
CA LYS A 679 -29.72 21.53 18.40
C LYS A 679 -28.49 21.44 17.47
N PRO A 680 -27.71 22.54 17.38
CA PRO A 680 -26.60 22.60 16.46
C PRO A 680 -25.34 21.85 16.94
N ILE A 681 -24.61 21.33 15.96
CA ILE A 681 -23.23 20.87 16.10
C ILE A 681 -22.31 21.68 15.17
N ILE A 682 -21.20 22.15 15.70
CA ILE A 682 -20.17 22.89 14.96
C ILE A 682 -18.97 21.96 14.77
N LEU A 683 -18.59 21.70 13.54
CA LEU A 683 -17.42 20.89 13.19
C LEU A 683 -16.26 21.72 12.70
N THR A 684 -15.11 21.49 13.29
CA THR A 684 -13.84 22.08 12.90
C THR A 684 -12.71 21.05 12.87
N GLY A 685 -11.62 21.34 12.16
CA GLY A 685 -10.44 20.45 12.07
C GLY A 685 -9.40 20.70 13.17
N ARG A 686 -9.59 21.69 14.08
CA ARG A 686 -8.57 22.11 15.03
C ARG A 686 -9.13 22.25 16.45
N THR A 687 -8.39 21.73 17.43
CA THR A 687 -8.77 21.82 18.85
C THR A 687 -8.70 23.26 19.38
N SER A 688 -7.75 24.07 18.90
CA SER A 688 -7.68 25.49 19.22
C SER A 688 -8.95 26.25 18.78
N HIS A 689 -9.47 25.93 17.60
CA HIS A 689 -10.70 26.51 17.07
C HIS A 689 -11.94 26.05 17.85
N VAL A 690 -11.97 24.81 18.33
CA VAL A 690 -13.03 24.33 19.25
C VAL A 690 -13.05 25.19 20.52
N LYS A 691 -11.88 25.43 21.12
CA LYS A 691 -11.75 26.25 22.34
C LYS A 691 -12.20 27.70 22.10
N LEU A 692 -11.79 28.29 20.96
CA LEU A 692 -12.16 29.65 20.58
C LEU A 692 -13.67 29.81 20.42
N LEU A 693 -14.30 29.01 19.57
CA LEU A 693 -15.75 29.09 19.31
C LEU A 693 -16.57 28.78 20.57
N SER A 694 -16.15 27.80 21.36
CA SER A 694 -16.81 27.52 22.63
C SER A 694 -16.70 28.67 23.63
N GLY A 695 -15.55 29.35 23.67
CA GLY A 695 -15.36 30.55 24.49
C GLY A 695 -16.32 31.69 24.10
N MET A 696 -16.54 31.88 22.80
CA MET A 696 -17.47 32.88 22.29
C MET A 696 -18.94 32.54 22.56
N LEU A 697 -19.30 31.24 22.61
CA LEU A 697 -20.68 30.76 22.84
C LEU A 697 -21.08 30.70 24.31
N LYS A 698 -20.17 30.40 25.22
CA LYS A 698 -20.44 30.23 26.65
C LYS A 698 -21.15 31.39 27.33
N PRO A 699 -20.89 32.68 26.98
CA PRO A 699 -21.65 33.82 27.56
C PRO A 699 -23.11 33.82 27.16
N HIS A 700 -23.50 33.16 26.10
CA HIS A 700 -24.84 33.24 25.50
C HIS A 700 -25.67 31.96 25.64
N ILE A 701 -25.04 30.81 25.88
CA ILE A 701 -25.67 29.50 25.90
C ILE A 701 -25.19 28.72 27.12
N ALA A 702 -26.13 28.23 27.91
CA ALA A 702 -25.85 27.52 29.17
C ALA A 702 -25.12 26.16 28.94
N ASN A 703 -25.51 25.42 27.87
CA ASN A 703 -24.96 24.10 27.61
C ASN A 703 -24.11 24.14 26.31
N VAL A 704 -22.82 24.48 26.45
CA VAL A 704 -21.83 24.39 25.37
C VAL A 704 -20.89 23.23 25.64
N ILE A 705 -21.06 22.15 24.90
CA ILE A 705 -20.32 20.89 25.06
C ILE A 705 -19.16 20.83 24.07
N GLN A 706 -17.96 20.60 24.57
CA GLN A 706 -16.76 20.44 23.75
C GLN A 706 -16.45 18.94 23.56
N LEU A 707 -16.34 18.51 22.30
CA LEU A 707 -15.95 17.13 21.97
C LEU A 707 -14.65 17.13 21.18
N THR A 708 -13.55 16.83 21.85
CA THR A 708 -12.21 16.75 21.25
C THR A 708 -11.54 15.42 21.58
N GLY A 709 -10.45 15.11 20.82
CA GLY A 709 -9.61 13.94 21.14
C GLY A 709 -8.82 14.07 22.46
N GLU A 710 -8.75 15.26 23.06
CA GLU A 710 -8.03 15.55 24.29
C GLU A 710 -8.77 15.01 25.53
N GLY A 711 -8.05 14.76 26.64
CA GLY A 711 -8.60 14.30 27.90
C GLY A 711 -8.56 12.78 28.11
N THR A 712 -8.79 12.36 29.36
CA THR A 712 -8.80 10.96 29.77
C THR A 712 -10.09 10.24 29.35
N ALA A 713 -10.05 8.91 29.27
CA ALA A 713 -11.23 8.11 28.94
C ALA A 713 -12.40 8.33 29.95
N LYS A 714 -12.06 8.63 31.19
CA LYS A 714 -13.03 8.95 32.25
C LYS A 714 -13.73 10.29 31.99
N SER A 715 -12.94 11.35 31.69
CA SER A 715 -13.46 12.67 31.35
C SER A 715 -14.38 12.65 30.12
N LYS A 716 -14.02 11.86 29.11
CA LYS A 716 -14.84 11.71 27.89
C LYS A 716 -16.19 11.04 28.18
N ARG A 717 -16.22 10.04 29.05
CA ARG A 717 -17.47 9.39 29.48
C ARG A 717 -18.36 10.33 30.27
N GLU A 718 -17.79 11.10 31.21
CA GLU A 718 -18.50 12.11 31.98
C GLU A 718 -19.15 13.16 31.10
N VAL A 719 -18.43 13.64 30.06
CA VAL A 719 -18.97 14.60 29.09
C VAL A 719 -20.12 14.00 28.26
N LEU A 720 -19.99 12.74 27.80
CA LEU A 720 -21.07 12.06 27.08
C LEU A 720 -22.27 11.79 27.96
N GLN A 721 -22.09 11.39 29.22
CA GLN A 721 -23.17 11.19 30.17
C GLN A 721 -23.87 12.49 30.48
N GLY A 722 -23.11 13.58 30.75
CA GLY A 722 -23.67 14.90 30.95
C GLY A 722 -24.46 15.41 29.76
N LEU A 723 -24.05 15.04 28.52
CA LEU A 723 -24.80 15.37 27.30
C LEU A 723 -26.18 14.67 27.26
N HIS A 724 -26.25 13.40 27.69
CA HIS A 724 -27.51 12.66 27.76
C HIS A 724 -28.45 13.15 28.86
N ASP A 725 -27.91 13.69 29.97
CA ASP A 725 -28.67 14.20 31.10
C ASP A 725 -29.30 15.57 30.83
N ILE A 726 -28.91 16.26 29.74
CA ILE A 726 -29.48 17.57 29.39
C ILE A 726 -30.94 17.40 28.97
N PRO A 727 -31.90 18.13 29.60
CA PRO A 727 -33.31 18.11 29.22
C PRO A 727 -33.56 18.42 27.76
N GLN A 728 -34.62 17.85 27.19
CA GLN A 728 -34.90 17.94 25.75
C GLN A 728 -35.08 19.39 25.27
N ASN A 729 -35.68 20.23 26.06
CA ASN A 729 -36.02 21.62 25.75
C ASN A 729 -34.88 22.61 26.06
N SER A 730 -33.81 22.18 26.73
CA SER A 730 -32.72 23.09 27.12
C SER A 730 -31.87 23.51 25.89
N PRO A 731 -31.46 24.80 25.80
CA PRO A 731 -30.50 25.23 24.80
C PRO A 731 -29.20 24.41 24.86
N LEU A 732 -28.74 23.92 23.72
CA LEU A 732 -27.57 23.08 23.63
C LEU A 732 -26.81 23.36 22.34
N VAL A 733 -25.49 23.49 22.44
CA VAL A 733 -24.57 23.50 21.28
C VAL A 733 -23.43 22.53 21.55
N ILE A 734 -23.09 21.75 20.52
CA ILE A 734 -21.92 20.88 20.54
C ILE A 734 -20.85 21.51 19.63
N VAL A 735 -19.63 21.70 20.13
CA VAL A 735 -18.48 22.13 19.35
C VAL A 735 -17.47 20.99 19.34
N ALA A 736 -17.17 20.43 18.14
CA ALA A 736 -16.43 19.20 18.06
C ALA A 736 -15.34 19.24 16.97
N THR A 737 -14.30 18.40 17.15
CA THR A 737 -13.41 18.08 16.04
C THR A 737 -14.04 16.98 15.18
N GLY A 738 -13.91 17.12 13.86
CA GLY A 738 -14.49 16.19 12.91
C GLY A 738 -14.08 14.72 13.18
N LYS A 739 -12.84 14.48 13.58
CA LYS A 739 -12.35 13.14 13.92
C LYS A 739 -13.13 12.49 15.08
N TYR A 740 -13.57 13.26 16.06
CA TYR A 740 -14.32 12.72 17.22
C TYR A 740 -15.77 12.36 16.86
N VAL A 741 -16.40 13.16 16.00
CA VAL A 741 -17.80 12.97 15.58
C VAL A 741 -17.93 11.92 14.47
N GLY A 742 -16.89 11.74 13.69
CA GLY A 742 -16.87 10.80 12.55
C GLY A 742 -17.11 9.34 12.98
N GLU A 743 -16.59 8.93 14.12
CA GLU A 743 -16.57 7.53 14.55
C GLU A 743 -17.18 7.34 15.94
N GLY A 744 -18.29 6.62 16.02
CA GLY A 744 -18.88 6.19 17.30
C GLY A 744 -19.69 7.24 18.07
N PHE A 745 -19.81 8.49 17.60
CA PHE A 745 -20.65 9.49 18.22
C PHE A 745 -22.10 9.38 17.73
N ASP A 746 -23.04 9.24 18.65
CA ASP A 746 -24.47 9.11 18.34
C ASP A 746 -25.30 10.02 19.26
N TYR A 747 -25.98 11.01 18.67
CA TYR A 747 -26.91 11.87 19.40
C TYR A 747 -28.07 12.26 18.48
N PRO A 748 -29.19 11.53 18.51
CA PRO A 748 -30.31 11.68 17.57
C PRO A 748 -30.99 13.06 17.54
N ARG A 749 -30.87 13.83 18.62
CA ARG A 749 -31.46 15.18 18.74
C ARG A 749 -30.82 16.24 17.83
N LEU A 750 -29.66 15.98 17.23
CA LEU A 750 -29.00 16.93 16.34
C LEU A 750 -29.80 17.14 15.06
N ASP A 751 -30.01 18.39 14.71
CA ASP A 751 -30.78 18.82 13.52
C ASP A 751 -30.06 19.87 12.67
N THR A 752 -28.97 20.47 13.17
CA THR A 752 -28.23 21.51 12.48
C THR A 752 -26.72 21.27 12.56
N LEU A 753 -26.03 21.34 11.42
CA LEU A 753 -24.60 21.18 11.29
C LEU A 753 -23.96 22.47 10.76
N PHE A 754 -22.94 22.98 11.43
CA PHE A 754 -22.10 24.07 10.98
C PHE A 754 -20.72 23.55 10.59
N LEU A 755 -20.35 23.67 9.34
CA LEU A 755 -19.01 23.36 8.83
C LEU A 755 -18.13 24.60 8.97
N ALA A 756 -17.40 24.66 10.10
CA ALA A 756 -16.57 25.80 10.43
C ALA A 756 -15.20 25.84 9.74
N LEU A 757 -14.75 24.76 9.08
CA LEU A 757 -13.55 24.70 8.25
C LEU A 757 -13.80 23.82 7.02
N PRO A 758 -13.03 24.03 5.93
CA PRO A 758 -13.17 23.25 4.70
C PRO A 758 -12.96 21.74 4.95
N ILE A 759 -13.79 20.94 4.32
CA ILE A 759 -13.65 19.49 4.34
C ILE A 759 -13.29 19.03 2.92
N SER A 760 -12.11 18.43 2.80
CA SER A 760 -11.54 18.06 1.49
C SER A 760 -12.10 16.76 0.90
N TRP A 761 -12.99 16.01 1.60
CA TRP A 761 -13.47 14.71 1.14
C TRP A 761 -14.97 14.50 1.31
N LYS A 762 -15.65 14.15 0.21
CA LYS A 762 -17.11 13.94 0.15
C LYS A 762 -17.60 12.87 1.15
N GLY A 763 -16.80 11.82 1.40
CA GLY A 763 -17.15 10.76 2.33
C GLY A 763 -17.29 11.23 3.79
N LEU A 764 -16.43 12.15 4.23
CA LEU A 764 -16.54 12.77 5.56
C LEU A 764 -17.79 13.64 5.69
N VAL A 765 -18.11 14.43 4.67
CA VAL A 765 -19.33 15.24 4.66
C VAL A 765 -20.56 14.34 4.74
N ALA A 766 -20.60 13.26 3.96
CA ALA A 766 -21.69 12.28 3.99
C ALA A 766 -21.81 11.60 5.37
N GLN A 767 -20.68 11.29 6.00
CA GLN A 767 -20.65 10.70 7.35
C GLN A 767 -21.19 11.66 8.40
N TYR A 768 -20.80 12.94 8.37
CA TYR A 768 -21.30 13.95 9.30
C TYR A 768 -22.78 14.30 9.08
N ALA A 769 -23.19 14.47 7.82
CA ALA A 769 -24.58 14.66 7.48
C ALA A 769 -25.46 13.47 7.91
N GLY A 770 -24.95 12.25 7.76
CA GLY A 770 -25.62 11.05 8.20
C GLY A 770 -25.91 10.98 9.71
N ARG A 771 -25.15 11.71 10.55
CA ARG A 771 -25.45 11.81 11.99
C ARG A 771 -26.70 12.64 12.29
N LEU A 772 -27.00 13.63 11.43
CA LEU A 772 -28.21 14.45 11.56
C LEU A 772 -29.44 13.73 11.00
N HIS A 773 -29.27 12.77 10.11
CA HIS A 773 -30.36 12.06 9.46
C HIS A 773 -31.03 10.97 10.32
N ARG A 774 -30.68 10.89 11.60
CA ARG A 774 -31.38 10.01 12.52
C ARG A 774 -32.76 10.56 12.88
N GLU A 775 -33.74 9.69 12.83
CA GLU A 775 -35.09 10.02 13.21
C GLU A 775 -35.15 10.33 14.71
N ASN A 776 -35.81 11.40 15.04
CA ASN A 776 -36.12 11.80 16.41
C ASN A 776 -37.48 12.49 16.43
N GLU A 777 -38.26 12.24 17.45
CA GLU A 777 -39.60 12.81 17.59
C GLU A 777 -39.52 14.34 17.57
N GLY A 778 -40.32 14.99 16.71
CA GLY A 778 -40.35 16.44 16.55
C GLY A 778 -39.34 17.04 15.56
N LYS A 779 -38.51 16.23 14.89
CA LYS A 779 -37.56 16.75 13.88
C LYS A 779 -38.26 17.01 12.56
N ALA A 780 -38.51 18.27 12.22
CA ALA A 780 -39.18 18.70 10.99
C ALA A 780 -38.20 18.90 9.81
N ASP A 781 -37.01 19.42 10.05
CA ASP A 781 -35.97 19.63 9.02
C ASP A 781 -34.55 19.46 9.56
N VAL A 782 -33.61 19.28 8.66
CA VAL A 782 -32.16 19.25 8.92
C VAL A 782 -31.48 20.36 8.12
N ARG A 783 -30.60 21.14 8.76
CA ARG A 783 -29.87 22.22 8.13
C ARG A 783 -28.36 22.02 8.20
N ILE A 784 -27.69 22.23 7.07
CA ILE A 784 -26.23 22.23 6.99
C ILE A 784 -25.78 23.61 6.55
N TYR A 785 -25.06 24.30 7.43
CA TYR A 785 -24.45 25.59 7.14
C TYR A 785 -22.99 25.36 6.70
N ASP A 786 -22.68 25.81 5.48
CA ASP A 786 -21.30 25.75 4.97
C ASP A 786 -20.74 27.17 4.88
N SER A 787 -19.74 27.46 5.72
CA SER A 787 -19.09 28.78 5.75
C SER A 787 -18.06 28.85 4.61
N VAL A 788 -18.55 29.19 3.42
CA VAL A 788 -17.77 29.26 2.17
C VAL A 788 -16.94 30.55 2.16
N SER A 789 -15.64 30.43 1.91
CA SER A 789 -14.75 31.55 1.64
C SER A 789 -14.34 31.54 0.16
N TYR A 790 -14.07 32.73 -0.41
CA TYR A 790 -13.70 32.87 -1.83
C TYR A 790 -12.53 31.97 -2.23
N THR A 791 -11.59 31.76 -1.32
CA THR A 791 -10.46 30.81 -1.48
C THR A 791 -10.88 29.34 -1.60
N HIS A 792 -12.05 28.95 -1.11
CA HIS A 792 -12.59 27.59 -1.28
C HIS A 792 -13.00 27.29 -2.72
N LEU A 793 -13.51 28.30 -3.42
CA LEU A 793 -13.96 28.19 -4.81
C LEU A 793 -12.79 28.09 -5.81
N THR A 794 -11.59 28.50 -5.38
CA THR A 794 -10.37 28.51 -6.21
C THR A 794 -9.41 27.37 -5.90
N LEU A 795 -9.65 26.58 -4.84
CA LEU A 795 -8.89 25.36 -4.60
C LEU A 795 -9.28 24.31 -5.64
N PRO A 796 -8.30 23.67 -6.32
CA PRO A 796 -8.62 22.60 -7.24
C PRO A 796 -9.29 21.45 -6.45
N THR A 797 -10.55 21.23 -6.75
CA THR A 797 -11.30 20.05 -6.32
C THR A 797 -10.84 18.88 -7.18
N ASN A 798 -9.76 18.20 -6.78
CA ASN A 798 -9.39 16.91 -7.34
C ASN A 798 -10.12 15.79 -6.60
#